data_b11ec1bc0fc7af97e821a7a92f0005f2
#
_entry.id   b11ec1bc0fc7af97e821a7a92f0005f2
#
_cell.length_a   1.000
_cell.length_b   1.000
_cell.length_c   1.000
_cell.angle_alpha   90.00
_cell.angle_beta   90.00
_cell.angle_gamma   90.00
#
_symmetry.space_group_name_H-M   'P 1'
#
loop_
_entity.id
_entity.type
_entity.pdbx_description
1 polymer ?
#
loop_
_entity_poly.entity_id
_entity_poly.type
_entity_poly.pdbx_seq_one_letter_code
_entity_poly.pdbx_strand_id
1 'polypeptide(L)'
;MAEFLWTFAAQELLKKTVKLAAEQIGLAWGFNNELSNLRDSLLMVEAILRDVDRIKAEHQAVKLWVEKLEAIVFEVDVLLDELAYEDLRRKVESQKEAIVSNFISFSKTPLVFRLKMANKIKNIAKMLEKHYSAASTVGLVAILSKQTEPDFSQIQETDSFLDEHGVIGRETEVLEIVNVSVDLSYREGLSVLPIVGMGGLGKTALAKVIFNHELIKGNFDRTVWVCVSEPFLIKKILRAILETLNSNFGGLDSKEALLQELQKLLNDKKYFLVLDDVWNENPILWNELKGCLLKISQRSGNVVVVTTRSDRVAEIMETHSRYHLTKLSDDHCWSLFKKYAFGNELLGIPELDIVQKELVKRFGGIPLAVKVMGGIVKFDENHEGLQKSLENLMRLQLQDENHVVSTIKLTVDRLPLSSLKQCFAYCSNFPKDFKFRREALVQMWIAQGFIQPSLGSDEMMEDIGEKYFNVLLSRFLFQDIVKDNRGRIIFCKMHDLIHDVACAISNSQGLKWDPSDLLDGELKTPDCNENHSRKLHMLTFDSHVFHNKVTDFIHLRVLIAHSWFICKLPNSIAKLKHLRYLDISYSTIRELPDSVVLLYNLQTLKLSRFFNDLPKNLRKLVSLRHLEFFSDPCNTKQMPQHLGKLIQLQTLSGFVVGFDDGCKIEELRSLRNLKGNLNLLCLERVKSKMEAMAANLVEKGNISFLYFYWTLRSERSEGSNYNDLNVLEGLQPHKNLQALRIRNFLGKLLPNVIFVENLVEIYLHECEICETLPTLGQLSKLEVLELRCLCSVRSIGEEFYGNYREKRILFPTLKTFHICEMINLENWEEIMVVSNGTIFSNLESLNIVCCPRLTSIPNLFAYHHESSFPSFQLSAKLRSLKILGCESLQKQPNGLEFCSSLENMWISNCSNLNYPPSLRNMQNLTSLSITEFRKLPDGL
;
A
#
# COMPACT_ATOMS: atom_id res chain seq x y z
N MET A 1 -1.09 7.56 30.38
CA MET A 1 -0.97 7.43 28.91
C MET A 1 -2.32 7.42 28.19
N ALA A 2 -3.36 6.77 28.71
CA ALA A 2 -4.72 6.96 28.20
C ALA A 2 -5.16 8.42 28.23
N GLU A 3 -4.64 9.19 29.14
CA GLU A 3 -4.91 10.60 29.34
C GLU A 3 -4.48 11.49 28.17
N PHE A 4 -3.37 11.18 27.53
CA PHE A 4 -2.88 11.89 26.35
C PHE A 4 -3.86 11.86 25.18
N LEU A 5 -4.55 10.75 24.96
CA LEU A 5 -5.55 10.63 23.88
C LEU A 5 -6.78 11.51 24.13
N TRP A 6 -7.09 11.83 25.39
CA TRP A 6 -8.29 12.57 25.77
C TRP A 6 -8.14 14.07 25.63
N THR A 7 -6.99 14.61 25.99
CA THR A 7 -6.66 16.01 25.66
C THR A 7 -6.85 16.26 24.17
N PHE A 8 -6.54 15.27 23.34
CA PHE A 8 -6.65 15.32 21.89
C PHE A 8 -8.07 15.16 21.39
N ALA A 9 -8.83 14.23 21.94
CA ALA A 9 -10.24 14.11 21.60
C ALA A 9 -10.98 15.42 21.92
N ALA A 10 -10.70 16.03 23.06
CA ALA A 10 -11.25 17.33 23.41
C ALA A 10 -10.83 18.44 22.43
N GLN A 11 -9.55 18.50 22.03
CA GLN A 11 -9.06 19.47 21.04
C GLN A 11 -9.69 19.30 19.67
N GLU A 12 -9.84 18.06 19.19
CA GLU A 12 -10.48 17.80 17.90
C GLU A 12 -11.97 18.13 17.93
N LEU A 13 -12.66 17.84 19.02
CA LEU A 13 -14.06 18.22 19.19
C LEU A 13 -14.22 19.74 19.26
N LEU A 14 -13.29 20.43 19.90
CA LEU A 14 -13.25 21.88 19.93
C LEU A 14 -13.12 22.44 18.50
N LYS A 15 -12.19 21.93 17.71
CA LYS A 15 -12.03 22.33 16.30
C LYS A 15 -13.28 22.05 15.48
N LYS A 16 -13.91 20.88 15.64
CA LYS A 16 -15.19 20.56 14.98
C LYS A 16 -16.29 21.52 15.39
N THR A 17 -16.41 21.84 16.69
CA THR A 17 -17.43 22.76 17.20
C THR A 17 -17.23 24.15 16.64
N VAL A 18 -15.97 24.63 16.60
CA VAL A 18 -15.62 25.93 16.00
C VAL A 18 -15.94 25.95 14.51
N LYS A 19 -15.61 24.86 13.77
CA LYS A 19 -15.89 24.75 12.34
C LYS A 19 -17.40 24.78 12.06
N LEU A 20 -18.19 24.00 12.78
CA LEU A 20 -19.64 23.98 12.64
C LEU A 20 -20.28 25.34 12.97
N ALA A 21 -19.73 26.07 13.94
CA ALA A 21 -20.15 27.42 14.25
C ALA A 21 -19.75 28.42 13.14
N ALA A 22 -18.52 28.27 12.57
CA ALA A 22 -18.01 29.16 11.51
C ALA A 22 -18.69 28.92 10.15
N GLU A 23 -19.07 27.69 9.81
CA GLU A 23 -19.78 27.35 8.57
C GLU A 23 -21.25 27.82 8.52
N GLN A 24 -21.65 28.72 9.42
CA GLN A 24 -23.02 29.24 9.54
C GLN A 24 -24.11 28.17 9.81
N ILE A 25 -23.71 26.94 10.12
CA ILE A 25 -24.64 25.87 10.47
C ILE A 25 -25.41 26.24 11.74
N GLY A 26 -24.68 26.79 12.73
CA GLY A 26 -25.28 27.30 13.96
C GLY A 26 -26.32 28.42 13.70
N LEU A 27 -26.04 29.33 12.77
CA LEU A 27 -26.95 30.42 12.38
C LEU A 27 -28.19 29.89 11.66
N ALA A 28 -27.99 29.01 10.69
CA ALA A 28 -29.10 28.41 9.92
C ALA A 28 -30.04 27.56 10.78
N TRP A 29 -29.52 26.99 11.89
CA TRP A 29 -30.30 26.18 12.82
C TRP A 29 -30.76 26.90 14.10
N GLY A 30 -30.17 28.06 14.42
CA GLY A 30 -30.46 28.83 15.64
C GLY A 30 -29.83 28.26 16.90
N PHE A 31 -28.67 27.56 16.81
CA PHE A 31 -27.95 26.91 17.92
C PHE A 31 -26.72 27.66 18.35
N ASN A 32 -26.52 28.92 17.96
CA ASN A 32 -25.28 29.66 18.20
C ASN A 32 -24.92 29.76 19.68
N ASN A 33 -25.90 30.06 20.54
CA ASN A 33 -25.67 30.18 21.95
C ASN A 33 -25.31 28.84 22.58
N GLU A 34 -25.99 27.78 22.21
CA GLU A 34 -25.78 26.43 22.70
C GLU A 34 -24.40 25.88 22.25
N LEU A 35 -24.01 26.10 21.00
CA LEU A 35 -22.71 25.72 20.48
C LEU A 35 -21.57 26.55 21.11
N SER A 36 -21.81 27.86 21.40
CA SER A 36 -20.85 28.66 22.12
C SER A 36 -20.62 28.15 23.54
N ASN A 37 -21.69 27.83 24.27
CA ASN A 37 -21.59 27.24 25.60
C ASN A 37 -20.87 25.88 25.59
N LEU A 38 -21.16 25.04 24.59
CA LEU A 38 -20.47 23.76 24.42
C LEU A 38 -18.96 23.96 24.15
N ARG A 39 -18.61 24.93 23.31
CA ARG A 39 -17.22 25.30 23.03
C ARG A 39 -16.50 25.73 24.29
N ASP A 40 -17.12 26.63 25.06
CA ASP A 40 -16.50 27.18 26.27
C ASP A 40 -16.33 26.08 27.35
N SER A 41 -17.25 25.14 27.45
CA SER A 41 -17.13 23.96 28.30
C SER A 41 -16.01 23.00 27.84
N LEU A 42 -15.83 22.82 26.53
CA LEU A 42 -14.73 22.01 25.98
C LEU A 42 -13.36 22.66 26.19
N LEU A 43 -13.27 24.01 26.11
CA LEU A 43 -12.04 24.76 26.41
C LEU A 43 -11.60 24.57 27.85
N MET A 44 -12.56 24.57 28.80
CA MET A 44 -12.27 24.32 30.21
C MET A 44 -11.76 22.88 30.42
N VAL A 45 -12.39 21.88 29.79
CA VAL A 45 -11.94 20.49 29.84
C VAL A 45 -10.53 20.33 29.25
N GLU A 46 -10.26 20.97 28.12
CA GLU A 46 -8.92 20.96 27.53
C GLU A 46 -7.86 21.56 28.48
N ALA A 47 -8.16 22.64 29.16
CA ALA A 47 -7.25 23.28 30.12
C ALA A 47 -6.91 22.33 31.29
N ILE A 48 -7.91 21.63 31.84
CA ILE A 48 -7.67 20.64 32.89
C ILE A 48 -6.85 19.46 32.40
N LEU A 49 -7.16 18.93 31.23
CA LEU A 49 -6.42 17.80 30.65
C LEU A 49 -4.95 18.13 30.40
N ARG A 50 -4.61 19.37 30.04
CA ARG A 50 -3.22 19.83 29.91
C ARG A 50 -2.48 19.84 31.26
N ASP A 51 -3.18 20.09 32.33
CA ASP A 51 -2.60 20.03 33.69
C ASP A 51 -2.50 18.61 34.21
N VAL A 52 -3.47 17.75 33.88
CA VAL A 52 -3.44 16.30 34.15
C VAL A 52 -2.27 15.63 33.46
N ASP A 53 -1.92 16.02 32.23
CA ASP A 53 -0.74 15.54 31.51
C ASP A 53 0.58 15.79 32.25
N ARG A 54 0.61 16.77 33.16
CA ARG A 54 1.76 17.05 34.03
C ARG A 54 1.75 16.23 35.34
N ILE A 55 0.60 15.70 35.71
CA ILE A 55 0.41 14.88 36.91
C ILE A 55 0.37 13.43 36.49
N LYS A 56 1.42 12.65 36.80
CA LYS A 56 1.45 11.20 36.52
C LYS A 56 0.29 10.55 37.29
N ALA A 57 -0.77 10.14 36.57
CA ALA A 57 -1.99 9.64 37.14
C ALA A 57 -1.91 8.17 37.50
N GLU A 58 -1.87 7.89 38.78
CA GLU A 58 -2.04 6.57 39.36
C GLU A 58 -3.21 6.48 40.35
N HIS A 59 -3.97 7.57 40.50
CA HIS A 59 -5.14 7.54 41.38
C HIS A 59 -6.36 6.96 40.68
N GLN A 60 -7.01 5.93 41.28
CA GLN A 60 -8.26 5.36 40.79
C GLN A 60 -9.37 6.40 40.58
N ALA A 61 -9.37 7.45 41.37
CA ALA A 61 -10.33 8.55 41.23
C ALA A 61 -10.12 9.36 39.93
N VAL A 62 -8.87 9.59 39.53
CA VAL A 62 -8.54 10.27 38.26
C VAL A 62 -8.92 9.36 37.08
N LYS A 63 -8.62 8.06 37.17
CA LYS A 63 -9.00 7.10 36.12
C LYS A 63 -10.51 7.08 35.92
N LEU A 64 -11.29 7.01 37.00
CA LEU A 64 -12.75 7.06 36.92
C LEU A 64 -13.28 8.39 36.40
N TRP A 65 -12.60 9.48 36.73
CA TRP A 65 -12.95 10.82 36.20
C TRP A 65 -12.70 10.87 34.69
N VAL A 66 -11.57 10.37 34.21
CA VAL A 66 -11.23 10.28 32.80
C VAL A 66 -12.22 9.37 32.07
N GLU A 67 -12.55 8.18 32.57
CA GLU A 67 -13.54 7.26 31.97
C GLU A 67 -14.93 7.92 31.80
N LYS A 68 -15.36 8.74 32.79
CA LYS A 68 -16.61 9.49 32.67
C LYS A 68 -16.52 10.61 31.64
N LEU A 69 -15.38 11.30 31.55
CA LEU A 69 -15.14 12.29 30.52
C LEU A 69 -15.21 11.67 29.13
N GLU A 70 -14.65 10.49 28.96
CA GLU A 70 -14.71 9.67 27.75
C GLU A 70 -16.13 9.53 27.20
N ALA A 71 -17.03 9.12 28.09
CA ALA A 71 -18.43 8.93 27.72
C ALA A 71 -19.06 10.24 27.22
N ILE A 72 -18.76 11.36 27.87
CA ILE A 72 -19.31 12.67 27.50
C ILE A 72 -18.70 13.15 26.17
N VAL A 73 -17.38 12.99 26.00
CA VAL A 73 -16.66 13.35 24.77
C VAL A 73 -17.19 12.56 23.57
N PHE A 74 -17.47 11.27 23.76
CA PHE A 74 -18.11 10.44 22.74
C PHE A 74 -19.50 10.96 22.35
N GLU A 75 -20.33 11.34 23.33
CA GLU A 75 -21.66 11.92 23.05
C GLU A 75 -21.57 13.25 22.29
N VAL A 76 -20.57 14.09 22.59
CA VAL A 76 -20.30 15.32 21.83
C VAL A 76 -19.96 15.00 20.39
N ASP A 77 -19.05 14.04 20.14
CA ASP A 77 -18.61 13.66 18.81
C ASP A 77 -19.80 13.12 17.95
N VAL A 78 -20.63 12.27 18.54
CA VAL A 78 -21.84 11.75 17.91
C VAL A 78 -22.81 12.90 17.58
N LEU A 79 -23.02 13.82 18.50
CA LEU A 79 -23.90 14.99 18.30
C LEU A 79 -23.42 15.84 17.11
N LEU A 80 -22.13 16.14 17.05
CA LEU A 80 -21.54 16.95 16.00
C LEU A 80 -21.64 16.24 14.63
N ASP A 81 -21.44 14.92 14.59
CA ASP A 81 -21.63 14.13 13.38
C ASP A 81 -23.11 14.05 12.96
N GLU A 82 -24.07 13.98 13.89
CA GLU A 82 -25.52 14.06 13.59
C GLU A 82 -25.90 15.42 12.96
N LEU A 83 -25.35 16.51 13.48
CA LEU A 83 -25.58 17.85 12.92
C LEU A 83 -24.99 17.99 11.51
N ALA A 84 -23.76 17.52 11.31
CA ALA A 84 -23.10 17.52 10.00
C ALA A 84 -23.87 16.67 8.97
N TYR A 85 -24.34 15.48 9.35
CA TYR A 85 -25.16 14.64 8.49
C TYR A 85 -26.46 15.33 8.05
N GLU A 86 -27.15 15.96 8.98
CA GLU A 86 -28.44 16.61 8.68
C GLU A 86 -28.24 17.85 7.79
N ASP A 87 -27.12 18.57 7.93
CA ASP A 87 -26.76 19.66 7.03
C ASP A 87 -26.52 19.15 5.59
N LEU A 88 -25.75 18.07 5.45
CA LEU A 88 -25.53 17.41 4.16
C LEU A 88 -26.85 16.92 3.53
N ARG A 89 -27.72 16.31 4.33
CA ARG A 89 -29.03 15.86 3.87
C ARG A 89 -29.83 17.01 3.27
N ARG A 90 -29.86 18.14 3.94
CA ARG A 90 -30.59 19.34 3.48
C ARG A 90 -29.99 19.90 2.19
N LYS A 91 -28.66 19.99 2.10
CA LYS A 91 -27.99 20.44 0.88
C LYS A 91 -28.38 19.57 -0.32
N VAL A 92 -28.46 18.26 -0.12
CA VAL A 92 -28.87 17.31 -1.17
C VAL A 92 -30.36 17.41 -1.50
N GLU A 93 -31.25 17.62 -0.52
CA GLU A 93 -32.69 17.73 -0.72
C GLU A 93 -33.08 19.06 -1.33
N SER A 94 -32.46 20.18 -0.94
CA SER A 94 -32.72 21.50 -1.52
C SER A 94 -32.31 21.62 -2.98
N GLN A 95 -31.29 20.86 -3.44
CA GLN A 95 -30.97 20.78 -4.87
C GLN A 95 -32.07 20.13 -5.74
N LYS A 96 -32.99 19.37 -5.16
CA LYS A 96 -34.15 18.83 -5.87
C LYS A 96 -35.26 19.85 -6.09
N GLU A 97 -35.44 20.79 -5.12
CA GLU A 97 -36.54 21.75 -5.15
C GLU A 97 -36.27 22.97 -6.06
N ALA A 98 -34.98 23.26 -6.32
CA ALA A 98 -34.60 24.34 -7.25
C ALA A 98 -35.04 24.13 -8.70
N ILE A 99 -35.47 22.92 -9.05
CA ILE A 99 -36.01 22.59 -10.39
C ILE A 99 -37.53 22.84 -10.47
N VAL A 100 -38.25 22.98 -9.34
CA VAL A 100 -39.72 22.96 -9.34
C VAL A 100 -40.41 24.21 -8.77
N SER A 101 -39.77 25.04 -7.96
CA SER A 101 -40.42 26.29 -7.57
C SER A 101 -39.51 27.32 -6.89
N ASN A 102 -39.56 28.53 -7.37
CA ASN A 102 -38.87 29.72 -6.86
C ASN A 102 -39.52 30.36 -5.60
N PHE A 103 -40.38 29.66 -4.89
CA PHE A 103 -41.03 30.20 -3.70
C PHE A 103 -41.30 29.10 -2.67
N ILE A 104 -40.93 29.38 -1.42
CA ILE A 104 -41.24 28.64 -0.20
C ILE A 104 -40.35 27.46 0.09
N SER A 105 -39.26 27.62 0.85
CA SER A 105 -38.84 26.56 1.75
C SER A 105 -37.73 26.93 2.76
N PHE A 106 -38.02 27.84 3.70
CA PHE A 106 -37.23 27.97 4.95
C PHE A 106 -37.85 27.19 6.13
N SER A 107 -38.86 26.37 5.95
CA SER A 107 -39.67 25.87 7.06
C SER A 107 -39.89 24.36 7.21
N LYS A 108 -39.13 23.51 6.51
CA LYS A 108 -39.35 22.04 6.63
C LYS A 108 -38.29 21.26 7.41
N THR A 109 -37.63 21.86 8.39
CA THR A 109 -37.09 21.03 9.46
C THR A 109 -38.22 20.79 10.46
N PRO A 110 -38.47 19.54 10.86
CA PRO A 110 -39.42 19.33 11.96
C PRO A 110 -38.91 20.14 13.15
N LEU A 111 -39.72 21.01 13.66
CA LEU A 111 -39.45 21.82 14.87
C LEU A 111 -38.92 20.89 16.00
N VAL A 112 -39.44 19.68 15.99
CA VAL A 112 -39.03 18.55 16.84
C VAL A 112 -37.53 18.22 16.77
N PHE A 113 -36.94 18.18 15.56
CA PHE A 113 -35.48 17.91 15.45
C PHE A 113 -34.64 19.04 16.03
N ARG A 114 -35.04 20.30 15.73
CA ARG A 114 -34.35 21.48 16.29
C ARG A 114 -34.40 21.51 17.81
N LEU A 115 -35.60 21.31 18.38
CA LEU A 115 -35.77 21.25 19.84
C LEU A 115 -35.02 20.09 20.48
N LYS A 116 -35.03 18.92 19.83
CA LYS A 116 -34.28 17.75 20.30
C LYS A 116 -32.78 18.02 20.33
N MET A 117 -32.22 18.61 19.27
CA MET A 117 -30.79 18.90 19.18
C MET A 117 -30.37 20.00 20.16
N ALA A 118 -31.13 21.09 20.25
CA ALA A 118 -30.87 22.15 21.22
C ALA A 118 -30.84 21.62 22.67
N ASN A 119 -31.79 20.77 23.02
CA ASN A 119 -31.83 20.14 24.34
C ASN A 119 -30.66 19.16 24.52
N LYS A 120 -30.26 18.40 23.49
CA LYS A 120 -29.11 17.51 23.55
C LYS A 120 -27.80 18.28 23.78
N ILE A 121 -27.57 19.37 23.04
CA ILE A 121 -26.41 20.26 23.19
C ILE A 121 -26.37 20.84 24.61
N LYS A 122 -27.51 21.39 25.09
CA LYS A 122 -27.62 21.99 26.45
C LYS A 122 -27.37 20.98 27.56
N ASN A 123 -27.85 19.75 27.40
CA ASN A 123 -27.62 18.67 28.38
C ASN A 123 -26.16 18.26 28.42
N ILE A 124 -25.50 18.09 27.26
CA ILE A 124 -24.09 17.76 27.17
C ILE A 124 -23.23 18.87 27.77
N ALA A 125 -23.51 20.15 27.47
CA ALA A 125 -22.81 21.27 28.07
C ALA A 125 -22.89 21.27 29.61
N LYS A 126 -24.10 21.00 30.14
CA LYS A 126 -24.31 20.84 31.60
C LYS A 126 -23.55 19.65 32.19
N MET A 127 -23.46 18.52 31.44
CA MET A 127 -22.70 17.34 31.88
C MET A 127 -21.20 17.67 31.94
N LEU A 128 -20.66 18.38 30.95
CA LEU A 128 -19.27 18.85 30.93
C LEU A 128 -19.01 19.81 32.10
N GLU A 129 -19.90 20.77 32.35
CA GLU A 129 -19.80 21.72 33.45
C GLU A 129 -19.80 21.03 34.83
N LYS A 130 -20.71 20.07 35.03
CA LYS A 130 -20.76 19.26 36.25
C LYS A 130 -19.50 18.42 36.42
N HIS A 131 -18.99 17.86 35.31
CA HIS A 131 -17.80 17.04 35.30
C HIS A 131 -16.55 17.87 35.58
N TYR A 132 -16.46 19.08 35.00
CA TYR A 132 -15.44 20.07 35.29
C TYR A 132 -15.45 20.48 36.77
N SER A 133 -16.61 20.78 37.37
CA SER A 133 -16.74 21.13 38.78
C SER A 133 -16.30 19.98 39.69
N ALA A 134 -16.52 18.73 39.30
CA ALA A 134 -16.08 17.56 40.08
C ALA A 134 -14.55 17.36 40.04
N ALA A 135 -13.85 17.87 39.05
CA ALA A 135 -12.39 17.79 38.96
C ALA A 135 -11.70 18.53 40.14
N SER A 136 -12.28 19.64 40.56
CA SER A 136 -11.78 20.43 41.69
C SER A 136 -12.01 19.74 43.07
N THR A 137 -13.03 18.92 43.18
CA THR A 137 -13.32 18.12 44.38
C THR A 137 -12.53 16.81 44.47
N VAL A 138 -12.02 16.29 43.39
CA VAL A 138 -11.18 15.07 43.31
C VAL A 138 -9.70 15.41 43.56
N GLY A 139 -9.38 16.67 43.89
CA GLY A 139 -8.02 17.08 44.28
C GLY A 139 -7.01 16.79 43.19
N LEU A 140 -7.26 17.21 41.94
CA LEU A 140 -6.26 17.22 40.86
C LEU A 140 -5.11 18.20 41.16
N VAL A 141 -4.64 18.16 42.43
CA VAL A 141 -3.41 18.71 42.92
C VAL A 141 -2.58 17.55 43.41
N ALA A 142 -1.64 17.16 42.63
CA ALA A 142 -0.48 16.27 42.85
C ALA A 142 -0.56 15.17 43.93
N ILE A 143 -0.41 13.92 43.61
CA ILE A 143 0.45 12.88 44.25
C ILE A 143 0.56 11.60 43.39
N LEU A 144 1.77 10.96 43.42
CA LEU A 144 2.29 9.86 42.60
C LEU A 144 2.01 8.44 43.19
N SER A 145 1.91 7.35 42.38
CA SER A 145 2.70 6.11 42.35
C SER A 145 2.05 4.81 41.84
N LYS A 146 2.85 4.09 41.06
CA LYS A 146 3.10 2.64 40.77
C LYS A 146 2.12 1.68 40.04
N GLN A 147 2.74 0.86 39.18
CA GLN A 147 2.27 0.09 38.00
C GLN A 147 1.82 -1.35 38.26
N THR A 148 1.06 -1.93 37.35
CA THR A 148 0.97 -3.39 37.06
C THR A 148 0.74 -3.62 35.56
N GLU A 149 1.40 -4.68 35.01
CA GLU A 149 1.52 -5.02 33.59
C GLU A 149 0.37 -5.90 33.07
N PRO A 150 0.08 -5.89 31.76
CA PRO A 150 -0.76 -6.87 31.09
C PRO A 150 -0.01 -7.75 30.08
N ASP A 151 -0.52 -8.96 29.90
CA ASP A 151 -0.04 -10.09 29.10
C ASP A 151 -0.46 -9.99 27.62
N PHE A 152 0.41 -10.43 26.67
CA PHE A 152 0.20 -10.25 25.24
C PHE A 152 0.61 -11.47 24.42
N SER A 153 -0.29 -11.98 23.60
CA SER A 153 -0.02 -12.90 22.49
C SER A 153 -0.89 -12.58 21.28
N GLN A 154 -0.30 -12.45 20.08
CA GLN A 154 -0.81 -12.93 18.77
C GLN A 154 -0.23 -12.27 17.50
N ILE A 155 0.13 -13.07 16.58
CA ILE A 155 0.21 -13.31 15.09
C ILE A 155 1.06 -12.40 14.20
N GLN A 156 1.98 -13.03 13.38
CA GLN A 156 2.95 -12.37 12.49
C GLN A 156 3.02 -12.98 11.08
N GLU A 157 3.39 -12.18 10.06
CA GLU A 157 3.93 -12.61 8.76
C GLU A 157 5.18 -11.81 8.39
N THR A 158 6.29 -12.49 8.04
CA THR A 158 7.56 -11.90 7.58
C THR A 158 7.94 -12.44 6.19
N ASP A 159 8.83 -11.73 5.46
CA ASP A 159 9.35 -12.12 4.15
C ASP A 159 10.86 -12.40 4.19
N SER A 160 11.44 -12.89 3.07
CA SER A 160 12.85 -13.26 2.95
C SER A 160 13.77 -12.19 2.36
N PHE A 161 13.25 -11.00 1.98
CA PHE A 161 14.06 -9.98 1.32
C PHE A 161 14.96 -9.25 2.31
N LEU A 162 16.18 -8.92 1.86
CA LEU A 162 17.13 -8.12 2.65
C LEU A 162 16.79 -6.64 2.56
N ASP A 163 16.87 -5.92 3.69
CA ASP A 163 16.80 -4.47 3.70
C ASP A 163 17.99 -3.87 2.94
N GLU A 164 17.74 -2.78 2.16
CA GLU A 164 18.77 -2.03 1.41
C GLU A 164 19.98 -1.60 2.27
N HIS A 165 19.82 -1.60 3.59
CA HIS A 165 20.80 -1.09 4.54
C HIS A 165 21.68 -2.16 5.22
N GLY A 166 21.50 -3.45 4.92
CA GLY A 166 22.27 -4.54 5.49
C GLY A 166 22.15 -4.68 7.02
N VAL A 167 22.61 -5.79 7.54
CA VAL A 167 22.67 -6.09 8.98
C VAL A 167 24.07 -5.75 9.48
N ILE A 168 24.17 -4.98 10.57
CA ILE A 168 25.44 -4.54 11.16
C ILE A 168 25.73 -5.37 12.42
N GLY A 169 26.99 -5.86 12.55
CA GLY A 169 27.53 -6.49 13.76
C GLY A 169 26.95 -7.87 14.05
N ARG A 170 26.62 -8.63 12.99
CA ARG A 170 26.13 -10.00 13.04
C ARG A 170 26.92 -10.96 12.12
N GLU A 171 28.05 -10.50 11.61
CA GLU A 171 28.82 -11.22 10.63
C GLU A 171 29.33 -12.58 11.18
N THR A 172 29.74 -12.61 12.45
CA THR A 172 30.20 -13.82 13.14
C THR A 172 29.04 -14.81 13.33
N GLU A 173 27.90 -14.35 13.85
CA GLU A 173 26.73 -15.18 14.07
C GLU A 173 26.17 -15.75 12.75
N VAL A 174 26.19 -14.96 11.68
CA VAL A 174 25.81 -15.43 10.35
C VAL A 174 26.67 -16.59 9.91
N LEU A 175 28.00 -16.44 9.97
CA LEU A 175 28.93 -17.48 9.56
C LEU A 175 28.82 -18.73 10.42
N GLU A 176 28.68 -18.60 11.74
CA GLU A 176 28.47 -19.73 12.64
C GLU A 176 27.24 -20.53 12.29
N ILE A 177 26.09 -19.85 12.12
CA ILE A 177 24.82 -20.51 11.83
C ILE A 177 24.79 -21.10 10.41
N VAL A 178 25.39 -20.43 9.44
CA VAL A 178 25.54 -20.94 8.07
C VAL A 178 26.39 -22.22 8.08
N ASN A 179 27.54 -22.22 8.74
CA ASN A 179 28.41 -23.40 8.82
C ASN A 179 27.68 -24.57 9.52
N VAL A 180 27.05 -24.32 10.66
CA VAL A 180 26.22 -25.32 11.34
C VAL A 180 25.14 -25.87 10.43
N SER A 181 24.43 -25.00 9.67
CA SER A 181 23.36 -25.42 8.74
C SER A 181 23.91 -26.28 7.60
N VAL A 182 25.10 -25.96 7.08
CA VAL A 182 25.79 -26.76 6.06
C VAL A 182 26.20 -28.11 6.64
N ASP A 183 26.77 -28.16 7.84
CA ASP A 183 27.15 -29.41 8.51
C ASP A 183 25.94 -30.30 8.79
N LEU A 184 24.84 -29.72 9.20
CA LEU A 184 23.55 -30.40 9.41
C LEU A 184 23.01 -30.99 8.10
N SER A 185 23.35 -30.39 6.96
CA SER A 185 22.92 -30.89 5.64
C SER A 185 23.54 -32.22 5.24
N TYR A 186 24.53 -32.70 5.96
CA TYR A 186 25.14 -34.03 5.76
C TYR A 186 24.63 -35.08 6.74
N ARG A 187 23.74 -34.70 7.69
CA ARG A 187 23.14 -35.66 8.64
C ARG A 187 21.90 -36.35 8.06
N GLU A 188 21.59 -37.51 8.57
CA GLU A 188 20.36 -38.22 8.19
C GLU A 188 19.15 -37.57 8.86
N GLY A 189 18.05 -37.50 8.11
CA GLY A 189 16.77 -36.99 8.58
C GLY A 189 16.59 -35.47 8.48
N LEU A 190 15.67 -34.94 9.28
CA LEU A 190 15.33 -33.50 9.37
C LEU A 190 16.04 -32.88 10.59
N SER A 191 16.89 -31.92 10.33
CA SER A 191 17.57 -31.13 11.36
C SER A 191 16.83 -29.82 11.63
N VAL A 192 16.63 -29.46 12.90
CA VAL A 192 15.97 -28.23 13.32
C VAL A 192 16.91 -27.43 14.22
N LEU A 193 17.20 -26.20 13.81
CA LEU A 193 18.07 -25.26 14.51
C LEU A 193 17.27 -24.02 14.95
N PRO A 194 16.88 -23.90 16.23
CA PRO A 194 16.22 -22.70 16.72
C PRO A 194 17.19 -21.55 16.98
N ILE A 195 16.79 -20.32 16.60
CA ILE A 195 17.41 -19.06 16.96
C ILE A 195 16.51 -18.37 17.99
N VAL A 196 16.99 -18.26 19.23
CA VAL A 196 16.21 -17.73 20.36
C VAL A 196 16.74 -16.35 20.76
N GLY A 197 15.85 -15.48 21.18
CA GLY A 197 16.23 -14.18 21.75
C GLY A 197 15.07 -13.23 21.89
N MET A 198 15.23 -12.16 22.67
CA MET A 198 14.22 -11.14 22.95
C MET A 198 13.68 -10.51 21.66
N GLY A 199 12.48 -9.91 21.75
CA GLY A 199 11.92 -9.07 20.67
C GLY A 199 12.87 -7.90 20.35
N GLY A 200 13.00 -7.60 19.06
CA GLY A 200 13.83 -6.47 18.60
C GLY A 200 15.35 -6.72 18.53
N LEU A 201 15.84 -7.92 18.88
CA LEU A 201 17.26 -8.30 18.75
C LEU A 201 17.72 -8.54 17.32
N GLY A 202 16.80 -8.64 16.37
CA GLY A 202 17.11 -8.84 14.96
C GLY A 202 17.20 -10.31 14.51
N LYS A 203 16.47 -11.24 15.17
CA LYS A 203 16.40 -12.66 14.78
C LYS A 203 15.95 -12.86 13.34
N THR A 204 14.86 -12.22 12.95
CA THR A 204 14.34 -12.22 11.58
C THR A 204 15.35 -11.65 10.60
N ALA A 205 16.01 -10.53 10.94
CA ALA A 205 17.03 -9.93 10.10
C ALA A 205 18.24 -10.87 9.91
N LEU A 206 18.69 -11.54 10.99
CA LEU A 206 19.74 -12.55 10.93
C LEU A 206 19.33 -13.73 10.06
N ALA A 207 18.12 -14.27 10.23
CA ALA A 207 17.59 -15.37 9.44
C ALA A 207 17.48 -15.01 7.94
N LYS A 208 17.12 -13.77 7.59
CA LYS A 208 17.10 -13.26 6.20
C LYS A 208 18.51 -13.29 5.57
N VAL A 209 19.53 -12.87 6.31
CA VAL A 209 20.92 -12.91 5.83
C VAL A 209 21.38 -14.35 5.59
N ILE A 210 21.11 -15.25 6.55
CA ILE A 210 21.42 -16.69 6.44
C ILE A 210 20.71 -17.30 5.23
N PHE A 211 19.41 -17.04 5.09
CA PHE A 211 18.60 -17.55 3.98
C PHE A 211 19.14 -17.16 2.60
N ASN A 212 19.67 -15.94 2.49
CA ASN A 212 20.21 -15.40 1.25
C ASN A 212 21.70 -15.69 1.04
N HIS A 213 22.38 -16.34 1.99
CA HIS A 213 23.81 -16.61 1.92
C HIS A 213 24.16 -17.62 0.81
N GLU A 214 25.26 -17.36 0.07
CA GLU A 214 25.67 -18.18 -1.08
C GLU A 214 25.89 -19.66 -0.72
N LEU A 215 26.50 -19.94 0.44
CA LEU A 215 26.70 -21.32 0.90
C LEU A 215 25.36 -22.06 1.15
N ILE A 216 24.34 -21.39 1.61
CA ILE A 216 22.99 -21.98 1.77
C ILE A 216 22.40 -22.26 0.40
N LYS A 217 22.43 -21.28 -0.51
CA LYS A 217 21.91 -21.46 -1.88
C LYS A 217 22.66 -22.53 -2.68
N GLY A 218 23.96 -22.71 -2.40
CA GLY A 218 24.79 -23.73 -3.07
C GLY A 218 24.63 -25.14 -2.50
N ASN A 219 24.26 -25.31 -1.23
CA ASN A 219 24.16 -26.60 -0.56
C ASN A 219 22.75 -27.20 -0.54
N PHE A 220 21.70 -26.42 -0.83
CA PHE A 220 20.32 -26.85 -0.81
C PHE A 220 19.67 -26.62 -2.17
N ASP A 221 18.93 -27.62 -2.66
CA ASP A 221 18.25 -27.58 -3.97
C ASP A 221 17.07 -26.59 -3.95
N ARG A 222 16.50 -26.35 -2.77
CA ARG A 222 15.38 -25.42 -2.57
C ARG A 222 15.50 -24.68 -1.22
N THR A 223 15.27 -23.41 -1.24
CA THR A 223 15.16 -22.56 -0.04
C THR A 223 13.72 -22.04 0.08
N VAL A 224 13.14 -22.15 1.26
CA VAL A 224 11.73 -21.80 1.52
C VAL A 224 11.65 -20.94 2.77
N TRP A 225 10.90 -19.84 2.69
CA TRP A 225 10.64 -18.94 3.82
C TRP A 225 9.16 -18.96 4.17
N VAL A 226 8.84 -19.23 5.44
CA VAL A 226 7.47 -19.19 5.95
C VAL A 226 7.45 -18.42 7.27
N CYS A 227 6.61 -17.41 7.32
CA CYS A 227 6.24 -16.79 8.58
C CYS A 227 5.11 -17.58 9.23
N VAL A 228 5.28 -17.95 10.49
CA VAL A 228 4.31 -18.78 11.21
C VAL A 228 3.37 -17.89 12.00
N SER A 229 2.15 -17.71 11.45
CA SER A 229 1.09 -16.93 12.09
C SER A 229 0.30 -17.73 13.14
N GLU A 230 -0.23 -17.07 14.13
CA GLU A 230 -1.25 -17.66 15.02
C GLU A 230 -2.67 -17.54 14.40
N PRO A 231 -3.53 -18.53 14.61
CA PRO A 231 -3.24 -19.79 15.26
C PRO A 231 -2.34 -20.70 14.40
N PHE A 232 -1.52 -21.53 15.09
CA PHE A 232 -0.59 -22.48 14.45
C PHE A 232 -1.36 -23.55 13.67
N LEU A 233 -1.65 -23.28 12.41
CA LEU A 233 -2.43 -24.16 11.55
C LEU A 233 -1.51 -24.83 10.52
N ILE A 234 -1.30 -26.12 10.66
CA ILE A 234 -0.43 -26.92 9.78
C ILE A 234 -0.79 -26.77 8.32
N LYS A 235 -2.09 -26.73 7.99
CA LYS A 235 -2.55 -26.49 6.61
C LYS A 235 -2.06 -25.14 6.06
N LYS A 236 -2.07 -24.07 6.86
CA LYS A 236 -1.58 -22.75 6.45
C LYS A 236 -0.09 -22.79 6.19
N ILE A 237 0.69 -23.46 7.06
CA ILE A 237 2.13 -23.60 6.90
C ILE A 237 2.47 -24.37 5.63
N LEU A 238 1.82 -25.53 5.39
CA LEU A 238 2.03 -26.34 4.19
C LEU A 238 1.64 -25.57 2.91
N ARG A 239 0.56 -24.78 2.96
CA ARG A 239 0.15 -23.94 1.85
C ARG A 239 1.19 -22.84 1.58
N ALA A 240 1.70 -22.16 2.61
CA ALA A 240 2.74 -21.14 2.46
C ALA A 240 4.05 -21.72 1.87
N ILE A 241 4.43 -22.95 2.25
CA ILE A 241 5.55 -23.67 1.63
C ILE A 241 5.28 -23.89 0.14
N LEU A 242 4.08 -24.32 -0.23
CA LEU A 242 3.70 -24.59 -1.61
C LEU A 242 3.65 -23.31 -2.45
N GLU A 243 3.11 -22.22 -1.91
CA GLU A 243 3.07 -20.88 -2.54
C GLU A 243 4.47 -20.37 -2.88
N THR A 244 5.44 -20.58 -2.00
CA THR A 244 6.83 -20.18 -2.23
C THR A 244 7.47 -21.00 -3.37
N LEU A 245 7.08 -22.27 -3.53
CA LEU A 245 7.68 -23.17 -4.50
C LEU A 245 6.99 -23.15 -5.88
N ASN A 246 5.69 -22.84 -5.92
CA ASN A 246 4.88 -22.85 -7.14
C ASN A 246 3.75 -21.81 -7.06
N SER A 247 3.88 -20.73 -7.83
CA SER A 247 2.89 -19.63 -7.85
C SER A 247 1.55 -19.96 -8.53
N ASN A 248 1.44 -21.11 -9.23
CA ASN A 248 0.30 -21.44 -10.08
C ASN A 248 -0.60 -22.55 -9.52
N PHE A 249 -0.58 -22.82 -8.22
CA PHE A 249 -1.49 -23.85 -7.70
C PHE A 249 -2.86 -23.24 -7.36
N GLY A 250 -3.91 -23.76 -7.95
CA GLY A 250 -5.29 -23.34 -7.72
C GLY A 250 -6.01 -24.25 -6.75
N GLY A 251 -6.51 -23.69 -5.61
CA GLY A 251 -7.66 -24.25 -4.89
C GLY A 251 -7.49 -25.55 -4.10
N LEU A 252 -6.27 -25.99 -3.79
CA LEU A 252 -6.06 -27.18 -2.95
C LEU A 252 -6.41 -26.89 -1.48
N ASP A 253 -7.46 -27.53 -0.95
CA ASP A 253 -7.97 -27.25 0.38
C ASP A 253 -7.78 -28.40 1.39
N SER A 254 -7.41 -29.62 0.91
CA SER A 254 -7.15 -30.75 1.80
C SER A 254 -5.67 -30.84 2.17
N LYS A 255 -5.38 -31.20 3.44
CA LYS A 255 -4.01 -31.48 3.92
C LYS A 255 -3.29 -32.51 3.06
N GLU A 256 -3.99 -33.55 2.64
CA GLU A 256 -3.46 -34.64 1.81
C GLU A 256 -3.05 -34.16 0.42
N ALA A 257 -3.88 -33.34 -0.24
CA ALA A 257 -3.57 -32.79 -1.54
C ALA A 257 -2.36 -31.83 -1.49
N LEU A 258 -2.23 -31.04 -0.44
CA LEU A 258 -1.06 -30.17 -0.20
C LEU A 258 0.22 -31.00 -0.02
N LEU A 259 0.18 -32.09 0.75
CA LEU A 259 1.32 -32.98 0.95
C LEU A 259 1.74 -33.69 -0.34
N GLN A 260 0.80 -34.19 -1.14
CA GLN A 260 1.09 -34.83 -2.42
C GLN A 260 1.75 -33.87 -3.41
N GLU A 261 1.28 -32.62 -3.46
CA GLU A 261 1.86 -31.63 -4.36
C GLU A 261 3.25 -31.17 -3.88
N LEU A 262 3.43 -30.95 -2.59
CA LEU A 262 4.74 -30.68 -2.01
C LEU A 262 5.73 -31.84 -2.23
N GLN A 263 5.26 -33.08 -2.11
CA GLN A 263 6.07 -34.27 -2.38
C GLN A 263 6.56 -34.32 -3.84
N LYS A 264 5.71 -34.00 -4.82
CA LYS A 264 6.12 -33.92 -6.22
C LYS A 264 7.23 -32.89 -6.46
N LEU A 265 7.18 -31.77 -5.75
CA LEU A 265 8.13 -30.66 -5.90
C LEU A 265 9.46 -30.90 -5.16
N LEU A 266 9.44 -31.64 -4.05
CA LEU A 266 10.56 -31.74 -3.11
C LEU A 266 11.10 -33.19 -2.91
N ASN A 267 10.50 -34.25 -3.47
CA ASN A 267 10.80 -35.63 -3.15
C ASN A 267 12.31 -35.98 -3.18
N ASP A 268 13.04 -35.60 -4.23
CA ASP A 268 14.45 -35.88 -4.41
C ASP A 268 15.33 -34.62 -4.17
N LYS A 269 14.79 -33.62 -3.50
CA LYS A 269 15.48 -32.35 -3.27
C LYS A 269 15.78 -32.12 -1.81
N LYS A 270 16.99 -31.62 -1.55
CA LYS A 270 17.39 -31.14 -0.23
C LYS A 270 16.87 -29.72 -0.06
N TYR A 271 16.10 -29.46 1.00
CA TYR A 271 15.54 -28.12 1.25
C TYR A 271 16.06 -27.49 2.52
N PHE A 272 16.15 -26.15 2.48
CA PHE A 272 16.39 -25.28 3.63
C PHE A 272 15.11 -24.48 3.88
N LEU A 273 14.48 -24.68 5.04
CA LEU A 273 13.24 -24.04 5.43
C LEU A 273 13.47 -23.10 6.60
N VAL A 274 13.03 -21.85 6.48
CA VAL A 274 12.96 -20.92 7.61
C VAL A 274 11.52 -20.83 8.08
N LEU A 275 11.29 -21.13 9.35
CA LEU A 275 10.03 -20.88 10.07
C LEU A 275 10.27 -19.67 10.98
N ASP A 276 9.81 -18.50 10.54
CA ASP A 276 10.07 -17.26 11.26
C ASP A 276 8.98 -16.96 12.27
N ASP A 277 9.39 -16.51 13.46
CA ASP A 277 8.58 -16.05 14.60
C ASP A 277 7.55 -17.07 15.11
N VAL A 278 8.03 -18.25 15.50
CA VAL A 278 7.18 -19.33 16.03
C VAL A 278 6.87 -19.11 17.50
N TRP A 279 5.58 -19.20 17.87
CA TRP A 279 5.08 -18.99 19.23
C TRP A 279 4.43 -20.23 19.86
N ASN A 280 4.12 -21.25 19.07
CA ASN A 280 3.35 -22.41 19.51
C ASN A 280 4.12 -23.32 20.47
N GLU A 281 3.69 -23.39 21.72
CA GLU A 281 4.24 -24.26 22.77
C GLU A 281 3.58 -25.64 22.83
N ASN A 282 2.76 -26.02 21.85
CA ASN A 282 2.09 -27.33 21.85
C ASN A 282 2.94 -28.38 21.10
N PRO A 283 3.54 -29.36 21.82
CA PRO A 283 4.41 -30.38 21.22
C PRO A 283 3.66 -31.30 20.24
N ILE A 284 2.35 -31.47 20.39
CA ILE A 284 1.54 -32.35 19.52
C ILE A 284 1.48 -31.74 18.12
N LEU A 285 1.19 -30.45 18.01
CA LEU A 285 1.11 -29.73 16.74
C LEU A 285 2.47 -29.68 16.04
N TRP A 286 3.54 -29.52 16.85
CA TRP A 286 4.90 -29.56 16.29
C TRP A 286 5.23 -30.95 15.71
N ASN A 287 4.98 -32.05 16.47
CA ASN A 287 5.23 -33.39 16.00
C ASN A 287 4.43 -33.74 14.76
N GLU A 288 3.21 -33.22 14.65
CA GLU A 288 2.38 -33.37 13.45
C GLU A 288 2.98 -32.64 12.26
N LEU A 289 3.44 -31.38 12.42
CA LEU A 289 4.13 -30.64 11.35
C LEU A 289 5.44 -31.34 10.96
N LYS A 290 6.24 -31.74 11.93
CA LYS A 290 7.50 -32.50 11.69
C LYS A 290 7.24 -33.77 10.90
N GLY A 291 6.18 -34.51 11.22
CA GLY A 291 5.74 -35.70 10.46
C GLY A 291 5.36 -35.37 9.02
N CYS A 292 4.78 -34.18 8.75
CA CYS A 292 4.50 -33.70 7.41
C CYS A 292 5.79 -33.36 6.67
N LEU A 293 6.71 -32.61 7.29
CA LEU A 293 7.99 -32.19 6.72
C LEU A 293 8.88 -33.38 6.35
N LEU A 294 8.88 -34.46 7.14
CA LEU A 294 9.57 -35.71 6.83
C LEU A 294 8.99 -36.46 5.63
N LYS A 295 7.69 -36.30 5.36
CA LYS A 295 7.01 -36.97 4.24
C LYS A 295 7.19 -36.28 2.91
N ILE A 296 7.43 -34.97 2.88
CA ILE A 296 7.52 -34.21 1.62
C ILE A 296 8.84 -34.37 0.89
N SER A 297 9.91 -34.81 1.56
CA SER A 297 11.18 -35.18 0.92
C SER A 297 11.76 -36.43 1.56
N GLN A 298 12.13 -37.42 0.73
CA GLN A 298 12.83 -38.64 1.17
C GLN A 298 14.35 -38.44 1.22
N ARG A 299 14.86 -37.32 0.71
CA ARG A 299 16.28 -37.01 0.73
C ARG A 299 16.74 -36.58 2.12
N SER A 300 17.85 -37.13 2.58
CA SER A 300 18.47 -36.75 3.84
C SER A 300 19.11 -35.37 3.79
N GLY A 301 19.29 -34.73 4.95
CA GLY A 301 19.98 -33.46 5.06
C GLY A 301 19.10 -32.23 4.91
N ASN A 302 17.81 -32.37 5.15
CA ASN A 302 16.89 -31.24 5.20
C ASN A 302 17.09 -30.43 6.50
N VAL A 303 17.14 -29.11 6.40
CA VAL A 303 17.38 -28.23 7.54
C VAL A 303 16.24 -27.23 7.71
N VAL A 304 15.77 -27.08 8.94
CA VAL A 304 14.78 -26.09 9.33
C VAL A 304 15.42 -25.14 10.35
N VAL A 305 15.45 -23.86 10.02
CA VAL A 305 15.81 -22.81 10.97
C VAL A 305 14.52 -22.20 11.53
N VAL A 306 14.44 -22.09 12.85
CA VAL A 306 13.27 -21.57 13.55
C VAL A 306 13.67 -20.32 14.30
N THR A 307 12.96 -19.19 14.12
CA THR A 307 13.15 -18.04 15.01
C THR A 307 12.03 -17.98 16.03
N THR A 308 12.38 -17.75 17.29
CA THR A 308 11.39 -17.66 18.38
C THR A 308 11.88 -16.76 19.52
N ARG A 309 10.94 -16.27 20.34
CA ARG A 309 11.23 -15.55 21.57
C ARG A 309 11.19 -16.46 22.80
N SER A 310 10.57 -17.64 22.68
CA SER A 310 10.35 -18.58 23.76
C SER A 310 11.41 -19.69 23.75
N ASP A 311 12.14 -19.83 24.86
CA ASP A 311 13.04 -20.98 25.08
C ASP A 311 12.29 -22.29 25.05
N ARG A 312 11.03 -22.31 25.52
CA ARG A 312 10.19 -23.49 25.53
C ARG A 312 9.80 -23.98 24.16
N VAL A 313 9.49 -23.04 23.23
CA VAL A 313 9.26 -23.36 21.81
C VAL A 313 10.51 -24.00 21.22
N ALA A 314 11.67 -23.41 21.49
CA ALA A 314 12.93 -23.94 20.98
C ALA A 314 13.18 -25.36 21.53
N GLU A 315 12.98 -25.60 22.81
CA GLU A 315 13.12 -26.91 23.46
C GLU A 315 12.22 -27.99 22.83
N ILE A 316 10.99 -27.62 22.45
CA ILE A 316 10.04 -28.53 21.80
C ILE A 316 10.47 -28.86 20.37
N MET A 317 11.04 -27.88 19.65
CA MET A 317 11.29 -27.99 18.21
C MET A 317 12.71 -28.46 17.86
N GLU A 318 13.70 -28.25 18.73
CA GLU A 318 15.11 -28.50 18.42
C GLU A 318 15.45 -29.97 18.19
N THR A 319 16.31 -30.18 17.18
CA THR A 319 17.07 -31.42 17.01
C THR A 319 18.57 -31.17 17.12
N HIS A 320 18.97 -29.92 17.09
CA HIS A 320 20.29 -29.40 17.34
C HIS A 320 20.20 -28.28 18.38
N SER A 321 21.25 -28.11 19.19
CA SER A 321 21.32 -27.08 20.24
C SER A 321 20.89 -25.71 19.68
N ARG A 322 19.97 -25.06 20.37
CA ARG A 322 19.45 -23.73 20.03
C ARG A 322 20.57 -22.68 20.03
N TYR A 323 20.45 -21.71 19.15
CA TYR A 323 21.35 -20.56 19.09
C TYR A 323 20.74 -19.38 19.86
N HIS A 324 21.38 -18.97 20.97
CA HIS A 324 20.93 -17.79 21.71
C HIS A 324 21.53 -16.52 21.12
N LEU A 325 20.68 -15.70 20.51
CA LEU A 325 21.11 -14.43 19.93
C LEU A 325 21.39 -13.41 21.05
N THR A 326 22.63 -12.96 21.11
CA THR A 326 23.09 -11.98 22.11
C THR A 326 22.75 -10.56 21.72
N LYS A 327 22.83 -9.63 22.68
CA LYS A 327 22.71 -8.19 22.44
C LYS A 327 23.85 -7.72 21.55
N LEU A 328 23.63 -6.66 20.75
CA LEU A 328 24.70 -6.01 19.99
C LEU A 328 25.71 -5.36 20.95
N SER A 329 26.97 -5.34 20.54
CA SER A 329 28.01 -4.58 21.24
C SER A 329 27.74 -3.07 21.17
N ASP A 330 28.30 -2.35 22.11
CA ASP A 330 28.17 -0.90 22.19
C ASP A 330 28.65 -0.19 20.91
N ASP A 331 29.76 -0.66 20.32
CA ASP A 331 30.32 -0.11 19.08
C ASP A 331 29.41 -0.36 17.87
N HIS A 332 28.79 -1.54 17.78
CA HIS A 332 27.84 -1.85 16.73
C HIS A 332 26.53 -1.08 16.90
N CYS A 333 26.07 -0.90 18.15
CA CYS A 333 24.92 -0.04 18.45
C CYS A 333 25.17 1.41 18.03
N TRP A 334 26.38 1.93 18.32
CA TRP A 334 26.74 3.27 17.92
C TRP A 334 26.85 3.44 16.40
N SER A 335 27.44 2.46 15.72
CA SER A 335 27.54 2.43 14.26
C SER A 335 26.16 2.39 13.61
N LEU A 336 25.25 1.59 14.17
CA LEU A 336 23.86 1.50 13.75
C LEU A 336 23.11 2.83 13.98
N PHE A 337 23.30 3.45 15.16
CA PHE A 337 22.72 4.75 15.51
C PHE A 337 23.16 5.84 14.53
N LYS A 338 24.48 5.97 14.29
CA LYS A 338 25.02 6.94 13.33
C LYS A 338 24.38 6.80 11.96
N LYS A 339 24.25 5.57 11.48
CA LYS A 339 23.64 5.29 10.18
C LYS A 339 22.19 5.77 10.09
N TYR A 340 21.40 5.56 11.14
CA TYR A 340 19.98 5.96 11.15
C TYR A 340 19.76 7.41 11.51
N ALA A 341 20.60 8.01 12.34
CA ALA A 341 20.51 9.40 12.76
C ALA A 341 21.06 10.38 11.72
N PHE A 342 22.22 10.06 11.11
CA PHE A 342 22.99 10.99 10.28
C PHE A 342 23.16 10.53 8.81
N GLY A 343 22.78 9.30 8.49
CA GLY A 343 23.01 8.74 7.16
C GLY A 343 24.50 8.60 6.81
N ASN A 344 24.89 9.08 5.62
CA ASN A 344 26.28 9.05 5.16
C ASN A 344 27.02 10.39 5.42
N GLU A 345 26.35 11.37 5.99
CA GLU A 345 26.95 12.66 6.29
C GLU A 345 27.63 12.62 7.68
N LEU A 346 28.96 12.62 7.69
CA LEU A 346 29.77 12.80 8.88
C LEU A 346 29.74 14.29 9.30
N LEU A 347 28.76 14.66 10.09
CA LEU A 347 28.77 15.94 10.77
C LEU A 347 29.86 15.91 11.85
N GLY A 348 30.91 16.71 11.70
CA GLY A 348 31.96 16.91 12.71
C GLY A 348 31.40 17.65 13.93
N ILE A 349 30.64 16.95 14.78
CA ILE A 349 30.16 17.50 16.06
C ILE A 349 31.18 17.12 17.13
N PRO A 350 31.87 18.07 17.73
CA PRO A 350 32.95 17.82 18.71
C PRO A 350 32.51 17.09 19.98
N GLU A 351 31.22 17.13 20.29
CA GLU A 351 30.63 16.60 21.54
C GLU A 351 30.10 15.18 21.41
N LEU A 352 30.20 14.55 20.22
CA LEU A 352 29.64 13.23 19.93
C LEU A 352 30.19 12.11 20.83
N ASP A 353 31.42 12.21 21.29
CA ASP A 353 32.04 11.15 22.13
C ASP A 353 31.45 11.10 23.54
N ILE A 354 31.01 12.24 24.10
CA ILE A 354 30.34 12.29 25.41
C ILE A 354 28.92 11.71 25.26
N VAL A 355 28.22 12.12 24.20
CA VAL A 355 26.88 11.67 23.86
C VAL A 355 26.86 10.18 23.58
N GLN A 356 27.90 9.64 22.92
CA GLN A 356 28.04 8.22 22.63
C GLN A 356 27.95 7.37 23.89
N LYS A 357 28.78 7.66 24.90
CA LYS A 357 28.86 6.86 26.12
C LYS A 357 27.54 6.76 26.89
N GLU A 358 26.77 7.86 26.88
CA GLU A 358 25.47 7.89 27.54
C GLU A 358 24.36 7.24 26.73
N LEU A 359 24.30 7.49 25.40
CA LEU A 359 23.28 6.91 24.55
C LEU A 359 23.42 5.41 24.40
N VAL A 360 24.63 4.90 24.26
CA VAL A 360 24.90 3.47 24.07
C VAL A 360 24.40 2.65 25.25
N LYS A 361 24.57 3.14 26.48
CA LYS A 361 24.00 2.48 27.67
C LYS A 361 22.48 2.37 27.60
N ARG A 362 21.82 3.35 26.96
CA ARG A 362 20.36 3.42 26.84
C ARG A 362 19.81 2.53 25.74
N PHE A 363 20.61 2.20 24.73
CA PHE A 363 20.21 1.26 23.68
C PHE A 363 20.02 -0.16 24.23
N GLY A 364 20.69 -0.48 25.35
CA GLY A 364 20.61 -1.79 25.96
C GLY A 364 21.04 -2.93 25.04
N GLY A 365 21.82 -2.64 23.97
CA GLY A 365 22.25 -3.60 22.97
C GLY A 365 21.15 -4.07 22.00
N ILE A 366 20.01 -3.35 21.90
CA ILE A 366 18.85 -3.79 21.14
C ILE A 366 18.69 -2.98 19.83
N PRO A 367 18.88 -3.59 18.64
CA PRO A 367 18.85 -2.90 17.35
C PRO A 367 17.60 -2.08 17.09
N LEU A 368 16.43 -2.56 17.48
CA LEU A 368 15.17 -1.83 17.31
C LEU A 368 15.15 -0.51 18.10
N ALA A 369 15.64 -0.53 19.35
CA ALA A 369 15.75 0.68 20.17
C ALA A 369 16.70 1.69 19.52
N VAL A 370 17.83 1.22 18.99
CA VAL A 370 18.81 2.05 18.27
C VAL A 370 18.18 2.71 17.04
N LYS A 371 17.48 1.94 16.18
CA LYS A 371 16.79 2.44 14.99
C LYS A 371 15.78 3.54 15.34
N VAL A 372 14.92 3.27 16.32
CA VAL A 372 13.86 4.20 16.75
C VAL A 372 14.45 5.49 17.33
N MET A 373 15.50 5.40 18.15
CA MET A 373 16.21 6.58 18.68
C MET A 373 16.93 7.36 17.57
N GLY A 374 17.54 6.68 16.60
CA GLY A 374 18.14 7.33 15.43
C GLY A 374 17.11 8.11 14.62
N GLY A 375 15.89 7.57 14.46
CA GLY A 375 14.79 8.24 13.77
C GLY A 375 14.28 9.50 14.48
N ILE A 376 14.40 9.59 15.81
CA ILE A 376 14.07 10.82 16.56
C ILE A 376 15.04 11.94 16.21
N VAL A 377 16.34 11.59 16.12
CA VAL A 377 17.42 12.55 15.86
C VAL A 377 17.44 13.03 14.42
N LYS A 378 17.18 12.13 13.46
CA LYS A 378 17.18 12.45 12.03
C LYS A 378 16.14 13.51 11.63
N PHE A 379 15.10 13.71 12.44
CA PHE A 379 14.00 14.64 12.12
C PHE A 379 14.35 16.10 12.42
N ASP A 380 15.40 16.35 13.22
CA ASP A 380 15.80 17.71 13.59
C ASP A 380 16.92 18.18 12.64
N GLU A 381 16.56 18.80 11.51
CA GLU A 381 17.47 19.23 10.44
C GLU A 381 18.40 20.40 10.83
N ASN A 382 18.17 21.08 11.96
CA ASN A 382 18.98 22.22 12.42
C ASN A 382 19.93 21.82 13.55
N HIS A 383 21.16 22.37 13.57
CA HIS A 383 22.17 22.11 14.60
C HIS A 383 21.67 22.31 16.04
N GLU A 384 20.88 23.36 16.30
CA GLU A 384 20.28 23.63 17.62
C GLU A 384 19.20 22.61 17.99
N GLY A 385 18.38 22.14 17.01
CA GLY A 385 17.39 21.09 17.18
C GLY A 385 18.04 19.75 17.51
N LEU A 386 19.10 19.41 16.79
CA LEU A 386 19.88 18.18 16.99
C LEU A 386 20.49 18.13 18.41
N GLN A 387 21.14 19.21 18.86
CA GLN A 387 21.75 19.29 20.19
C GLN A 387 20.67 19.15 21.26
N LYS A 388 19.54 19.85 21.10
CA LYS A 388 18.40 19.79 22.01
C LYS A 388 17.75 18.39 22.05
N SER A 389 17.70 17.69 20.92
CA SER A 389 17.17 16.31 20.85
C SER A 389 18.13 15.32 21.51
N LEU A 390 19.43 15.45 21.33
CA LEU A 390 20.44 14.65 22.02
C LEU A 390 20.43 14.90 23.54
N GLU A 391 20.40 16.15 23.99
CA GLU A 391 20.27 16.49 25.40
C GLU A 391 18.98 15.95 26.03
N ASN A 392 17.88 16.04 25.31
CA ASN A 392 16.61 15.51 25.76
C ASN A 392 16.64 13.98 25.85
N LEU A 393 17.29 13.28 24.92
CA LEU A 393 17.52 11.84 25.03
C LEU A 393 18.39 11.49 26.22
N MET A 394 19.38 12.33 26.57
CA MET A 394 20.23 12.14 27.74
C MET A 394 19.52 12.37 29.10
N ARG A 395 18.53 13.26 29.14
CA ARG A 395 17.75 13.57 30.36
C ARG A 395 16.72 12.51 30.75
N LEU A 396 16.48 11.52 29.89
CA LEU A 396 15.49 10.48 30.16
C LEU A 396 15.96 9.52 31.24
N GLN A 397 15.24 9.46 32.34
CA GLN A 397 15.39 8.41 33.31
C GLN A 397 14.64 7.18 32.80
N LEU A 398 15.37 6.18 32.30
CA LEU A 398 14.84 4.87 31.97
C LEU A 398 14.78 4.07 33.29
N GLN A 399 13.60 4.04 33.92
CA GLN A 399 13.41 3.38 35.22
C GLN A 399 13.03 1.90 35.10
N ASP A 400 12.77 1.40 33.88
CA ASP A 400 12.25 0.04 33.65
C ASP A 400 13.26 -0.89 32.97
N GLU A 401 13.20 -2.17 33.31
CA GLU A 401 13.98 -3.26 32.67
C GLU A 401 13.67 -3.41 31.17
N ASN A 402 12.52 -2.88 30.69
CA ASN A 402 12.10 -2.91 29.28
C ASN A 402 12.48 -1.63 28.52
N HIS A 403 13.78 -1.41 28.33
CA HIS A 403 14.32 -0.24 27.61
C HIS A 403 13.69 0.01 26.23
N VAL A 404 13.30 -1.02 25.49
CA VAL A 404 12.74 -0.89 24.14
C VAL A 404 11.35 -0.28 24.15
N VAL A 405 10.46 -0.79 25.01
CA VAL A 405 9.09 -0.29 25.12
C VAL A 405 9.09 1.16 25.58
N SER A 406 9.94 1.49 26.55
CA SER A 406 10.10 2.87 27.03
C SER A 406 10.61 3.81 25.94
N THR A 407 11.52 3.36 25.08
CA THR A 407 12.03 4.11 23.93
C THR A 407 10.96 4.34 22.87
N ILE A 408 10.18 3.32 22.52
CA ILE A 408 9.08 3.44 21.56
C ILE A 408 8.00 4.39 22.10
N LYS A 409 7.63 4.24 23.38
CA LYS A 409 6.69 5.15 24.05
C LYS A 409 7.14 6.60 23.95
N LEU A 410 8.41 6.85 24.23
CA LEU A 410 8.99 8.19 24.12
C LEU A 410 8.91 8.74 22.69
N THR A 411 9.17 7.92 21.68
CA THR A 411 9.07 8.34 20.28
C THR A 411 7.65 8.78 19.95
N VAL A 412 6.66 8.04 20.42
CA VAL A 412 5.25 8.40 20.24
C VAL A 412 4.88 9.67 21.02
N ASP A 413 5.36 9.81 22.26
CA ASP A 413 5.11 10.99 23.06
C ASP A 413 5.66 12.27 22.43
N ARG A 414 6.76 12.14 21.67
CA ARG A 414 7.40 13.23 20.92
C ARG A 414 6.88 13.45 19.51
N LEU A 415 5.86 12.74 19.08
CA LEU A 415 5.18 13.07 17.84
C LEU A 415 4.62 14.49 17.92
N PRO A 416 4.89 15.34 16.89
CA PRO A 416 4.64 16.77 16.97
C PRO A 416 3.16 17.13 17.06
N LEU A 417 2.30 16.26 16.59
CA LEU A 417 0.86 16.49 16.55
C LEU A 417 0.12 15.35 17.24
N SER A 418 -0.90 15.73 17.90
CA SER A 418 -1.82 14.84 18.58
C SER A 418 -2.57 13.90 17.63
N SER A 419 -3.06 14.46 16.54
CA SER A 419 -3.70 13.69 15.48
C SER A 419 -2.78 12.62 14.90
N LEU A 420 -1.46 12.87 14.86
CA LEU A 420 -0.46 11.89 14.44
C LEU A 420 -0.34 10.72 15.44
N LYS A 421 -0.47 11.00 16.75
CA LYS A 421 -0.52 9.95 17.79
C LYS A 421 -1.78 9.11 17.67
N GLN A 422 -2.93 9.72 17.34
CA GLN A 422 -4.17 9.00 17.06
C GLN A 422 -4.04 8.11 15.82
N CYS A 423 -3.42 8.62 14.74
CA CYS A 423 -3.13 7.83 13.55
C CYS A 423 -2.26 6.61 13.87
N PHE A 424 -1.26 6.77 14.72
CA PHE A 424 -0.42 5.68 15.19
C PHE A 424 -1.21 4.67 16.05
N ALA A 425 -1.93 5.16 17.06
CA ALA A 425 -2.73 4.31 17.94
C ALA A 425 -3.83 3.54 17.18
N TYR A 426 -4.40 4.13 16.13
CA TYR A 426 -5.41 3.49 15.27
C TYR A 426 -4.89 2.21 14.60
N CYS A 427 -3.60 2.13 14.31
CA CYS A 427 -3.01 0.95 13.69
C CYS A 427 -3.12 -0.31 14.59
N SER A 428 -3.31 -0.16 15.90
CA SER A 428 -3.56 -1.26 16.84
C SER A 428 -4.87 -2.01 16.61
N ASN A 429 -5.82 -1.42 15.85
CA ASN A 429 -7.08 -2.11 15.50
C ASN A 429 -6.88 -3.24 14.47
N PHE A 430 -5.72 -3.30 13.84
CA PHE A 430 -5.35 -4.35 12.91
C PHE A 430 -4.50 -5.41 13.61
N PRO A 431 -4.46 -6.64 13.09
CA PRO A 431 -3.57 -7.66 13.65
C PRO A 431 -2.10 -7.27 13.50
N LYS A 432 -1.24 -7.89 14.32
CA LYS A 432 0.22 -7.79 14.16
C LYS A 432 0.60 -8.16 12.72
N ASP A 433 1.66 -7.57 12.18
CA ASP A 433 2.16 -7.77 10.81
C ASP A 433 1.19 -7.45 9.66
N PHE A 434 0.10 -6.79 9.95
CA PHE A 434 -0.83 -6.35 8.93
C PHE A 434 -0.10 -5.50 7.87
N LYS A 435 -0.27 -5.88 6.60
CA LYS A 435 0.26 -5.12 5.46
C LYS A 435 -0.60 -3.89 5.21
N PHE A 436 -0.22 -2.77 5.79
CA PHE A 436 -0.91 -1.50 5.58
C PHE A 436 -0.65 -1.01 4.16
N ARG A 437 -1.70 -0.93 3.36
CA ARG A 437 -1.64 -0.19 2.10
C ARG A 437 -1.69 1.30 2.42
N ARG A 438 -0.65 2.06 2.03
CA ARG A 438 -0.49 3.48 2.36
C ARG A 438 -1.76 4.30 2.12
N GLU A 439 -2.31 4.23 0.90
CA GLU A 439 -3.50 4.99 0.52
C GLU A 439 -4.73 4.62 1.36
N ALA A 440 -4.95 3.32 1.60
CA ALA A 440 -6.08 2.85 2.40
C ALA A 440 -5.99 3.31 3.86
N LEU A 441 -4.79 3.27 4.44
CA LEU A 441 -4.56 3.73 5.82
C LEU A 441 -4.85 5.22 5.98
N VAL A 442 -4.37 6.05 5.04
CA VAL A 442 -4.67 7.49 5.01
C VAL A 442 -6.19 7.74 4.89
N GLN A 443 -6.87 7.02 3.98
CA GLN A 443 -8.33 7.13 3.81
C GLN A 443 -9.08 6.76 5.11
N MET A 444 -8.63 5.74 5.84
CA MET A 444 -9.22 5.35 7.12
C MET A 444 -8.97 6.39 8.21
N TRP A 445 -7.78 7.00 8.29
CA TRP A 445 -7.51 8.10 9.22
C TRP A 445 -8.40 9.32 8.96
N ILE A 446 -8.65 9.64 7.68
CA ILE A 446 -9.60 10.69 7.27
C ILE A 446 -11.02 10.34 7.71
N ALA A 447 -11.44 9.09 7.49
CA ALA A 447 -12.76 8.61 7.87
C ALA A 447 -12.99 8.67 9.39
N GLN A 448 -11.96 8.36 10.20
CA GLN A 448 -12.01 8.52 11.66
C GLN A 448 -12.06 10.00 12.09
N GLY A 449 -11.62 10.91 11.22
CA GLY A 449 -11.59 12.33 11.48
C GLY A 449 -10.30 12.82 12.14
N PHE A 450 -9.23 12.01 12.12
CA PHE A 450 -7.93 12.38 12.69
C PHE A 450 -7.19 13.39 11.81
N ILE A 451 -7.56 13.52 10.55
CA ILE A 451 -6.97 14.43 9.58
C ILE A 451 -7.99 15.48 9.22
N GLN A 452 -7.68 16.73 9.49
CA GLN A 452 -8.51 17.87 9.12
C GLN A 452 -7.63 18.99 8.56
N PRO A 453 -8.08 19.68 7.49
CA PRO A 453 -7.34 20.84 6.98
C PRO A 453 -7.37 21.96 8.02
N SER A 454 -6.28 22.71 8.11
CA SER A 454 -6.23 23.92 8.92
C SER A 454 -7.20 24.97 8.38
N LEU A 455 -7.81 25.76 9.27
CA LEU A 455 -8.69 26.85 8.87
C LEU A 455 -7.92 27.82 7.96
N GLY A 456 -8.41 27.99 6.72
CA GLY A 456 -7.80 28.86 5.71
C GLY A 456 -6.67 28.23 4.88
N SER A 457 -6.42 26.94 5.00
CA SER A 457 -5.49 26.20 4.14
C SER A 457 -6.26 25.51 3.01
N ASP A 458 -5.76 25.64 1.79
CA ASP A 458 -6.26 24.88 0.61
C ASP A 458 -5.68 23.46 0.52
N GLU A 459 -4.91 23.03 1.54
CA GLU A 459 -4.28 21.72 1.55
C GLU A 459 -5.29 20.59 1.71
N MET A 460 -5.18 19.57 0.86
CA MET A 460 -6.09 18.43 0.88
C MET A 460 -5.80 17.50 2.07
N MET A 461 -6.84 16.87 2.62
CA MET A 461 -6.70 15.94 3.75
C MET A 461 -5.78 14.76 3.42
N GLU A 462 -5.79 14.29 2.18
CA GLU A 462 -4.93 13.22 1.71
C GLU A 462 -3.45 13.61 1.73
N ASP A 463 -3.12 14.84 1.37
CA ASP A 463 -1.74 15.34 1.36
C ASP A 463 -1.22 15.50 2.79
N ILE A 464 -2.07 15.95 3.72
CA ILE A 464 -1.78 15.97 5.16
C ILE A 464 -1.57 14.53 5.67
N GLY A 465 -2.44 13.60 5.27
CA GLY A 465 -2.34 12.19 5.63
C GLY A 465 -1.06 11.54 5.13
N GLU A 466 -0.62 11.87 3.93
CA GLU A 466 0.66 11.42 3.39
C GLU A 466 1.85 11.99 4.19
N LYS A 467 1.79 13.24 4.60
CA LYS A 467 2.80 13.82 5.51
C LYS A 467 2.85 13.07 6.84
N TYR A 468 1.68 12.76 7.42
CA TYR A 468 1.59 11.98 8.66
C TYR A 468 2.19 10.58 8.50
N PHE A 469 1.86 9.90 7.41
CA PHE A 469 2.43 8.60 7.09
C PHE A 469 3.96 8.67 6.99
N ASN A 470 4.50 9.66 6.27
CA ASN A 470 5.93 9.85 6.11
C ASN A 470 6.64 10.19 7.45
N VAL A 471 5.99 10.93 8.36
CA VAL A 471 6.54 11.20 9.70
C VAL A 471 6.60 9.90 10.52
N LEU A 472 5.55 9.08 10.52
CA LEU A 472 5.58 7.78 11.23
C LEU A 472 6.63 6.85 10.65
N LEU A 473 6.80 6.86 9.34
CA LEU A 473 7.80 6.08 8.65
C LEU A 473 9.24 6.53 8.98
N SER A 474 9.49 7.84 8.93
CA SER A 474 10.82 8.40 9.23
C SER A 474 11.25 8.17 10.68
N ARG A 475 10.28 7.94 11.57
CA ARG A 475 10.52 7.56 12.97
C ARG A 475 10.59 6.05 13.21
N PHE A 476 10.67 5.26 12.13
CA PHE A 476 10.73 3.80 12.17
C PHE A 476 9.57 3.12 12.91
N LEU A 477 8.42 3.80 12.98
CA LEU A 477 7.18 3.22 13.50
C LEU A 477 6.51 2.30 12.47
N PHE A 478 6.88 2.43 11.19
CA PHE A 478 6.60 1.49 10.11
C PHE A 478 7.90 0.91 9.53
N GLN A 479 7.85 -0.33 9.07
CA GLN A 479 8.96 -1.08 8.49
C GLN A 479 8.48 -1.97 7.32
N ASP A 480 9.39 -2.78 6.75
CA ASP A 480 9.11 -3.72 5.64
C ASP A 480 8.38 -3.02 4.49
N ILE A 481 9.04 -1.98 3.96
CA ILE A 481 8.48 -1.11 2.94
C ILE A 481 8.55 -1.81 1.58
N VAL A 482 7.40 -2.00 0.94
CA VAL A 482 7.32 -2.45 -0.44
C VAL A 482 7.03 -1.25 -1.34
N LYS A 483 7.89 -1.06 -2.34
CA LYS A 483 7.77 0.02 -3.33
C LYS A 483 7.32 -0.54 -4.68
N ASP A 484 6.61 0.27 -5.47
CA ASP A 484 6.34 -0.03 -6.87
C ASP A 484 7.59 0.24 -7.74
N ASN A 485 7.50 -0.10 -9.04
CA ASN A 485 8.58 0.14 -10.01
C ASN A 485 8.98 1.63 -10.14
N ARG A 486 8.16 2.54 -9.62
CA ARG A 486 8.39 3.99 -9.59
C ARG A 486 8.94 4.48 -8.25
N GLY A 487 9.29 3.57 -7.33
CA GLY A 487 9.81 3.89 -6.00
C GLY A 487 8.75 4.37 -4.99
N ARG A 488 7.44 4.34 -5.33
CA ARG A 488 6.36 4.75 -4.42
C ARG A 488 6.04 3.62 -3.45
N ILE A 489 5.88 3.95 -2.18
CA ILE A 489 5.52 2.98 -1.14
C ILE A 489 4.08 2.51 -1.37
N ILE A 490 3.91 1.20 -1.56
CA ILE A 490 2.60 0.55 -1.68
C ILE A 490 2.16 0.01 -0.33
N PHE A 491 3.04 -0.73 0.34
CA PHE A 491 2.77 -1.38 1.62
C PHE A 491 3.86 -1.11 2.64
N CYS A 492 3.48 -1.14 3.90
CA CYS A 492 4.39 -1.20 5.05
C CYS A 492 3.77 -2.06 6.14
N LYS A 493 4.57 -2.38 7.14
CA LYS A 493 4.15 -3.11 8.35
C LYS A 493 4.55 -2.35 9.60
N MET A 494 4.01 -2.79 10.73
CA MET A 494 4.41 -2.32 12.05
C MET A 494 5.10 -3.49 12.79
N HIS A 495 6.25 -3.23 13.39
CA HIS A 495 6.93 -4.24 14.23
C HIS A 495 6.08 -4.54 15.47
N ASP A 496 6.08 -5.78 15.93
CA ASP A 496 5.25 -6.23 17.07
C ASP A 496 5.36 -5.38 18.31
N LEU A 497 6.58 -5.10 18.75
CA LEU A 497 6.78 -4.26 19.95
C LEU A 497 6.21 -2.85 19.75
N ILE A 498 6.23 -2.34 18.52
CA ILE A 498 5.62 -1.05 18.18
C ILE A 498 4.09 -1.19 18.20
N HIS A 499 3.58 -2.30 17.68
CA HIS A 499 2.15 -2.63 17.74
C HIS A 499 1.66 -2.81 19.18
N ASP A 500 2.43 -3.49 20.05
CA ASP A 500 2.10 -3.64 21.47
C ASP A 500 2.05 -2.30 22.18
N VAL A 501 2.97 -1.38 21.88
CA VAL A 501 2.92 0.00 22.36
C VAL A 501 1.70 0.74 21.79
N ALA A 502 1.36 0.55 20.53
CA ALA A 502 0.15 1.15 19.94
C ALA A 502 -1.12 0.61 20.64
N CYS A 503 -1.19 -0.69 20.94
CA CYS A 503 -2.27 -1.30 21.74
C CYS A 503 -2.32 -0.72 23.15
N ALA A 504 -1.18 -0.60 23.82
CA ALA A 504 -1.11 -0.05 25.18
C ALA A 504 -1.51 1.43 25.25
N ILE A 505 -1.29 2.18 24.17
CA ILE A 505 -1.71 3.59 24.03
C ILE A 505 -3.19 3.66 23.69
N SER A 506 -3.68 2.79 22.81
CA SER A 506 -5.06 2.75 22.32
C SER A 506 -6.11 2.39 23.36
N ASN A 507 -5.71 1.86 24.44
CA ASN A 507 -6.39 1.27 25.65
C ASN A 507 -7.89 1.51 25.78
N SER A 508 -8.75 1.29 24.78
CA SER A 508 -10.19 1.22 25.05
C SER A 508 -11.16 1.34 23.89
N GLN A 509 -10.74 1.67 22.67
CA GLN A 509 -11.73 2.05 21.64
C GLN A 509 -11.95 1.05 20.52
N GLY A 510 -11.23 -0.05 20.47
CA GLY A 510 -11.41 -1.10 19.47
C GLY A 510 -11.77 -2.41 20.17
N LEU A 511 -13.02 -2.81 20.08
CA LEU A 511 -13.36 -4.23 20.25
C LEU A 511 -12.66 -4.96 19.10
N LYS A 512 -11.54 -5.64 19.42
CA LYS A 512 -10.95 -6.63 18.51
C LYS A 512 -11.97 -7.74 18.41
N TRP A 513 -12.53 -7.90 17.24
CA TRP A 513 -13.40 -9.03 16.96
C TRP A 513 -12.51 -10.19 16.53
N ASP A 514 -12.53 -11.28 17.30
CA ASP A 514 -11.86 -12.52 16.94
C ASP A 514 -12.76 -13.26 15.93
N PRO A 515 -12.25 -13.62 14.74
CA PRO A 515 -12.99 -14.45 13.79
C PRO A 515 -13.40 -15.82 14.37
N SER A 516 -12.75 -16.28 15.45
CA SER A 516 -13.07 -17.54 16.12
C SER A 516 -14.39 -17.49 16.92
N ASP A 517 -14.91 -16.30 17.25
CA ASP A 517 -16.20 -16.13 17.91
C ASP A 517 -17.41 -16.48 17.01
N LEU A 518 -17.15 -16.87 15.74
CA LEU A 518 -18.17 -17.21 14.73
C LEU A 518 -18.36 -18.71 14.46
N LEU A 519 -17.72 -19.60 15.25
CA LEU A 519 -17.70 -21.03 14.94
C LEU A 519 -19.08 -21.72 14.94
N ASP A 520 -20.12 -21.13 15.51
CA ASP A 520 -21.46 -21.75 15.62
C ASP A 520 -22.60 -20.99 14.92
N GLY A 521 -22.30 -20.09 13.96
CA GLY A 521 -23.35 -19.40 13.17
C GLY A 521 -24.19 -18.38 13.93
N GLU A 522 -23.99 -18.22 15.23
CA GLU A 522 -24.57 -17.18 16.05
C GLU A 522 -23.48 -16.18 16.44
N LEU A 523 -23.76 -14.90 16.20
CA LEU A 523 -23.00 -13.80 16.76
C LEU A 523 -23.03 -13.94 18.28
N LYS A 524 -22.04 -14.62 18.87
CA LYS A 524 -21.77 -14.42 20.27
C LYS A 524 -21.28 -12.99 20.41
N THR A 525 -22.21 -12.09 20.68
CA THR A 525 -21.81 -10.80 21.25
C THR A 525 -20.96 -11.15 22.46
N PRO A 526 -19.69 -10.68 22.58
CA PRO A 526 -19.04 -10.69 23.86
C PRO A 526 -20.07 -10.16 24.83
N ASP A 527 -20.08 -10.63 26.07
CA ASP A 527 -20.92 -10.10 27.18
C ASP A 527 -20.63 -8.59 27.39
N CYS A 528 -20.76 -7.84 26.33
CA CYS A 528 -20.67 -6.40 26.29
C CYS A 528 -22.03 -5.92 26.74
N ASN A 529 -22.10 -5.35 27.90
CA ASN A 529 -23.17 -4.43 28.29
C ASN A 529 -23.57 -3.63 27.06
N GLU A 530 -24.87 -3.55 26.73
CA GLU A 530 -25.41 -2.84 25.56
C GLU A 530 -24.76 -1.45 25.31
N ASN A 531 -24.16 -0.85 26.33
CA ASN A 531 -23.46 0.43 26.27
C ASN A 531 -22.08 0.39 25.57
N HIS A 532 -21.39 -0.76 25.49
CA HIS A 532 -20.09 -0.86 24.82
C HIS A 532 -20.24 -1.08 23.31
N SER A 533 -21.25 -1.84 22.89
CA SER A 533 -21.51 -2.08 21.46
C SER A 533 -21.90 -0.81 20.70
N ARG A 534 -22.47 0.18 21.41
CA ARG A 534 -22.84 1.48 20.81
C ARG A 534 -21.67 2.39 20.52
N LYS A 535 -20.47 2.12 21.06
CA LYS A 535 -19.27 3.00 20.89
C LYS A 535 -18.34 2.57 19.77
N LEU A 536 -18.68 1.55 18.99
CA LEU A 536 -17.82 1.02 17.95
C LEU A 536 -17.73 1.96 16.73
N HIS A 537 -16.53 2.43 16.40
CA HIS A 537 -16.27 3.28 15.21
C HIS A 537 -15.70 2.52 14.01
N MET A 538 -15.11 1.37 14.22
CA MET A 538 -14.55 0.53 13.17
C MET A 538 -14.96 -0.92 13.35
N LEU A 539 -15.32 -1.57 12.24
CA LEU A 539 -15.60 -2.99 12.17
C LEU A 539 -14.93 -3.59 10.94
N THR A 540 -14.13 -4.61 11.15
CA THR A 540 -13.58 -5.47 10.10
C THR A 540 -14.09 -6.88 10.34
N PHE A 541 -14.63 -7.52 9.30
CA PHE A 541 -15.06 -8.91 9.40
C PHE A 541 -14.86 -9.68 8.09
N ASP A 542 -14.54 -10.95 8.27
CA ASP A 542 -14.38 -11.95 7.23
C ASP A 542 -15.29 -13.15 7.54
N SER A 543 -16.59 -12.94 7.47
CA SER A 543 -17.60 -13.93 7.79
C SER A 543 -18.38 -14.39 6.57
N HIS A 544 -18.96 -15.58 6.65
CA HIS A 544 -19.78 -16.18 5.59
C HIS A 544 -21.11 -15.44 5.35
N VAL A 545 -21.56 -14.59 6.28
CA VAL A 545 -22.85 -13.89 6.16
C VAL A 545 -22.73 -12.46 6.67
N PHE A 546 -23.25 -11.51 5.89
CA PHE A 546 -23.44 -10.14 6.37
C PHE A 546 -24.64 -10.12 7.36
N HIS A 547 -24.34 -10.14 8.64
CA HIS A 547 -25.35 -10.12 9.67
C HIS A 547 -26.07 -8.78 9.74
N ASN A 548 -27.42 -8.79 9.79
CA ASN A 548 -28.21 -7.57 9.96
C ASN A 548 -27.86 -6.80 11.24
N LYS A 549 -27.30 -7.48 12.26
CA LYS A 549 -26.79 -6.86 13.50
C LYS A 549 -25.66 -5.84 13.27
N VAL A 550 -24.91 -5.91 12.15
CA VAL A 550 -23.92 -4.90 11.81
C VAL A 550 -24.53 -3.50 11.70
N THR A 551 -25.80 -3.43 11.30
CA THR A 551 -26.52 -2.15 11.19
C THR A 551 -27.01 -1.58 12.52
N ASP A 552 -26.79 -2.29 13.62
CA ASP A 552 -27.10 -1.82 14.97
C ASP A 552 -25.95 -0.98 15.56
N PHE A 553 -24.74 -1.09 14.98
CA PHE A 553 -23.59 -0.24 15.31
C PHE A 553 -23.72 1.13 14.63
N ILE A 554 -24.71 1.90 15.01
CA ILE A 554 -25.12 3.15 14.32
C ILE A 554 -24.04 4.23 14.27
N HIS A 555 -23.01 4.18 15.12
CA HIS A 555 -21.90 5.13 15.16
C HIS A 555 -20.67 4.70 14.35
N LEU A 556 -20.79 3.62 13.59
CA LEU A 556 -19.70 3.07 12.78
C LEU A 556 -19.26 4.08 11.70
N ARG A 557 -17.96 4.35 11.64
CA ARG A 557 -17.32 5.22 10.65
C ARG A 557 -16.58 4.44 9.56
N VAL A 558 -15.98 3.30 9.93
CA VAL A 558 -15.21 2.44 9.03
C VAL A 558 -15.80 1.03 9.05
N LEU A 559 -16.20 0.54 7.89
CA LEU A 559 -16.68 -0.82 7.68
C LEU A 559 -15.88 -1.49 6.57
N ILE A 560 -15.19 -2.57 6.91
CA ILE A 560 -14.42 -3.41 5.99
C ILE A 560 -15.04 -4.80 6.03
N ALA A 561 -15.60 -5.23 4.91
CA ALA A 561 -16.29 -6.51 4.77
C ALA A 561 -15.63 -7.31 3.63
N HIS A 562 -14.57 -8.02 3.97
CA HIS A 562 -13.76 -8.82 3.06
C HIS A 562 -14.11 -10.29 3.19
N SER A 563 -15.13 -10.74 2.48
CA SER A 563 -15.49 -12.16 2.42
C SER A 563 -16.12 -12.53 1.09
N TRP A 564 -15.61 -13.58 0.48
CA TRP A 564 -16.14 -14.15 -0.76
C TRP A 564 -17.58 -14.67 -0.65
N PHE A 565 -18.08 -14.84 0.56
CA PHE A 565 -19.43 -15.34 0.83
C PHE A 565 -20.46 -14.22 0.95
N ILE A 566 -20.02 -12.96 1.06
CA ILE A 566 -20.93 -11.82 1.11
C ILE A 566 -21.36 -11.46 -0.32
N CYS A 567 -22.61 -11.76 -0.67
CA CYS A 567 -23.17 -11.50 -1.99
C CYS A 567 -24.13 -10.29 -2.05
N LYS A 568 -24.60 -9.80 -0.92
CA LYS A 568 -25.52 -8.65 -0.84
C LYS A 568 -25.33 -7.85 0.45
N LEU A 569 -25.51 -6.52 0.35
CA LEU A 569 -25.69 -5.64 1.50
C LEU A 569 -27.17 -5.44 1.79
N PRO A 570 -27.60 -5.41 3.06
CA PRO A 570 -29.00 -5.16 3.40
C PRO A 570 -29.38 -3.68 3.21
N ASN A 571 -30.65 -3.40 2.96
CA ASN A 571 -31.16 -2.02 2.88
C ASN A 571 -30.99 -1.24 4.20
N SER A 572 -30.88 -1.95 5.32
CA SER A 572 -30.65 -1.37 6.65
C SER A 572 -29.27 -0.71 6.78
N ILE A 573 -28.34 -0.89 5.83
CA ILE A 573 -27.05 -0.18 5.78
C ILE A 573 -27.22 1.35 5.89
N ALA A 574 -28.35 1.90 5.43
CA ALA A 574 -28.69 3.31 5.56
C ALA A 574 -28.82 3.82 7.00
N LYS A 575 -28.96 2.91 7.99
CA LYS A 575 -28.94 3.27 9.42
C LYS A 575 -27.57 3.79 9.87
N LEU A 576 -26.48 3.37 9.18
CA LEU A 576 -25.11 3.73 9.51
C LEU A 576 -24.79 5.16 9.03
N LYS A 577 -25.48 6.15 9.54
CA LYS A 577 -25.38 7.55 9.10
C LYS A 577 -23.99 8.17 9.31
N HIS A 578 -23.20 7.62 10.22
CA HIS A 578 -21.83 8.06 10.50
C HIS A 578 -20.79 7.39 9.60
N LEU A 579 -21.18 6.42 8.76
CA LEU A 579 -20.26 5.67 7.91
C LEU A 579 -19.59 6.61 6.90
N ARG A 580 -18.24 6.57 6.91
CA ARG A 580 -17.37 7.39 6.03
C ARG A 580 -16.49 6.54 5.12
N TYR A 581 -16.21 5.30 5.51
CA TYR A 581 -15.39 4.35 4.76
C TYR A 581 -16.13 3.02 4.67
N LEU A 582 -16.41 2.58 3.44
CA LEU A 582 -17.02 1.28 3.14
C LEU A 582 -16.13 0.55 2.14
N ASP A 583 -15.54 -0.56 2.57
CA ASP A 583 -14.72 -1.43 1.73
C ASP A 583 -15.33 -2.82 1.64
N ILE A 584 -15.80 -3.16 0.44
CA ILE A 584 -16.35 -4.47 0.08
C ILE A 584 -15.59 -5.07 -1.11
N SER A 585 -14.33 -4.64 -1.34
CA SER A 585 -13.55 -4.99 -2.52
C SER A 585 -13.29 -6.49 -2.66
N TYR A 586 -13.15 -7.21 -1.56
CA TYR A 586 -12.94 -8.66 -1.54
C TYR A 586 -14.23 -9.46 -1.24
N SER A 587 -15.36 -9.00 -1.77
CA SER A 587 -16.65 -9.70 -1.67
C SER A 587 -17.15 -10.13 -3.05
N THR A 588 -18.24 -10.90 -3.10
CA THR A 588 -18.94 -11.27 -4.34
C THR A 588 -20.16 -10.39 -4.63
N ILE A 589 -20.27 -9.25 -3.97
CA ILE A 589 -21.37 -8.29 -4.15
C ILE A 589 -21.33 -7.75 -5.59
N ARG A 590 -22.45 -7.89 -6.28
CA ARG A 590 -22.63 -7.41 -7.66
C ARG A 590 -23.40 -6.11 -7.76
N GLU A 591 -24.21 -5.78 -6.77
CA GLU A 591 -25.09 -4.62 -6.75
C GLU A 591 -25.18 -4.05 -5.34
N LEU A 592 -25.26 -2.74 -5.22
CA LEU A 592 -25.54 -2.03 -3.97
C LEU A 592 -27.04 -1.77 -3.83
N PRO A 593 -27.58 -1.84 -2.61
CA PRO A 593 -28.95 -1.39 -2.37
C PRO A 593 -29.07 0.13 -2.60
N ASP A 594 -30.19 0.57 -3.14
CA ASP A 594 -30.45 2.01 -3.37
C ASP A 594 -30.33 2.86 -2.10
N SER A 595 -30.49 2.26 -0.94
CA SER A 595 -30.35 2.92 0.36
C SER A 595 -28.95 3.39 0.69
N VAL A 596 -27.90 2.86 0.02
CA VAL A 596 -26.50 3.32 0.19
C VAL A 596 -26.34 4.81 -0.09
N VAL A 597 -27.11 5.36 -1.04
CA VAL A 597 -27.05 6.79 -1.40
C VAL A 597 -27.53 7.74 -0.28
N LEU A 598 -28.06 7.19 0.81
CA LEU A 598 -28.41 7.94 2.01
C LEU A 598 -27.24 8.10 2.99
N LEU A 599 -26.10 7.49 2.71
CA LEU A 599 -24.88 7.62 3.53
C LEU A 599 -24.13 8.92 3.15
N TYR A 600 -24.73 10.08 3.43
CA TYR A 600 -24.21 11.39 2.98
C TYR A 600 -22.79 11.69 3.48
N ASN A 601 -22.37 11.09 4.62
CA ASN A 601 -21.01 11.23 5.16
C ASN A 601 -19.98 10.32 4.47
N LEU A 602 -20.40 9.42 3.55
CA LEU A 602 -19.47 8.46 2.94
C LEU A 602 -18.41 9.18 2.11
N GLN A 603 -17.15 8.94 2.46
CA GLN A 603 -15.96 9.55 1.84
C GLN A 603 -15.23 8.55 0.94
N THR A 604 -15.21 7.27 1.31
CA THR A 604 -14.56 6.21 0.55
C THR A 604 -15.53 5.06 0.31
N LEU A 605 -15.63 4.65 -0.94
CA LEU A 605 -16.41 3.49 -1.36
C LEU A 605 -15.54 2.61 -2.26
N LYS A 606 -15.20 1.41 -1.76
CA LYS A 606 -14.45 0.38 -2.49
C LYS A 606 -15.35 -0.80 -2.78
N LEU A 607 -15.50 -1.11 -4.06
CA LEU A 607 -16.43 -2.11 -4.55
C LEU A 607 -15.70 -3.38 -4.99
N SER A 608 -16.43 -4.48 -5.02
CA SER A 608 -15.94 -5.78 -5.46
C SER A 608 -15.59 -5.76 -6.96
N ARG A 609 -14.67 -6.64 -7.37
CA ARG A 609 -14.35 -6.82 -8.80
C ARG A 609 -15.50 -7.45 -9.62
N PHE A 610 -16.51 -7.98 -8.96
CA PHE A 610 -17.70 -8.56 -9.60
C PHE A 610 -18.84 -7.58 -9.72
N PHE A 611 -18.60 -6.34 -9.36
CA PHE A 611 -19.60 -5.29 -9.31
C PHE A 611 -20.06 -4.90 -10.73
N ASN A 612 -21.36 -4.86 -10.99
CA ASN A 612 -21.91 -4.61 -12.32
C ASN A 612 -22.32 -3.16 -12.56
N ASP A 613 -23.14 -2.59 -11.66
CA ASP A 613 -23.77 -1.31 -11.90
C ASP A 613 -23.76 -0.41 -10.63
N LEU A 614 -23.28 0.81 -10.77
CA LEU A 614 -23.32 1.83 -9.71
C LEU A 614 -24.74 2.33 -9.45
N PRO A 615 -25.09 2.70 -8.21
CA PRO A 615 -26.42 3.23 -7.88
C PRO A 615 -26.75 4.49 -8.69
N LYS A 616 -27.94 4.54 -9.29
CA LYS A 616 -28.37 5.64 -10.19
C LYS A 616 -28.26 7.04 -9.56
N ASN A 617 -28.43 7.15 -8.26
CA ASN A 617 -28.39 8.43 -7.52
C ASN A 617 -27.08 8.61 -6.74
N LEU A 618 -25.97 8.05 -7.21
CA LEU A 618 -24.65 8.16 -6.55
C LEU A 618 -24.24 9.61 -6.28
N ARG A 619 -24.67 10.56 -7.13
CA ARG A 619 -24.50 12.01 -6.97
C ARG A 619 -24.95 12.59 -5.62
N LYS A 620 -25.74 11.83 -4.82
CA LYS A 620 -26.15 12.24 -3.48
C LYS A 620 -25.05 12.06 -2.43
N LEU A 621 -24.06 11.23 -2.70
CA LEU A 621 -22.93 11.01 -1.80
C LEU A 621 -21.94 12.20 -1.88
N VAL A 622 -22.41 13.38 -1.51
CA VAL A 622 -21.70 14.66 -1.70
C VAL A 622 -20.33 14.73 -0.99
N SER A 623 -20.11 13.90 0.01
CA SER A 623 -18.84 13.81 0.72
C SER A 623 -17.85 12.82 0.09
N LEU A 624 -18.25 12.14 -1.03
CA LEU A 624 -17.43 11.08 -1.61
C LEU A 624 -16.13 11.65 -2.21
N ARG A 625 -15.01 11.10 -1.77
CA ARG A 625 -13.64 11.48 -2.18
C ARG A 625 -12.95 10.36 -2.97
N HIS A 626 -13.25 9.11 -2.63
CA HIS A 626 -12.63 7.94 -3.24
C HIS A 626 -13.71 6.95 -3.68
N LEU A 627 -13.77 6.70 -4.98
CA LEU A 627 -14.62 5.68 -5.60
C LEU A 627 -13.73 4.68 -6.33
N GLU A 628 -13.52 3.52 -5.73
CA GLU A 628 -12.66 2.47 -6.24
C GLU A 628 -13.50 1.26 -6.63
N PHE A 629 -13.43 0.86 -7.88
CA PHE A 629 -14.10 -0.33 -8.42
C PHE A 629 -13.32 -0.88 -9.59
N PHE A 630 -13.45 -2.16 -9.82
CA PHE A 630 -12.89 -2.78 -11.01
C PHE A 630 -13.90 -2.65 -12.14
N SER A 631 -13.61 -1.79 -13.09
CA SER A 631 -14.44 -1.67 -14.29
C SER A 631 -13.97 -2.67 -15.34
N ASP A 632 -14.73 -3.74 -15.53
CA ASP A 632 -14.60 -4.57 -16.72
C ASP A 632 -15.33 -3.84 -17.87
N PRO A 633 -14.62 -3.45 -18.93
CA PRO A 633 -15.21 -2.74 -20.05
C PRO A 633 -16.37 -3.47 -20.70
N CYS A 634 -16.37 -4.80 -20.62
CA CYS A 634 -17.40 -5.64 -21.21
C CYS A 634 -18.68 -5.71 -20.37
N ASN A 635 -18.61 -5.48 -19.06
CA ASN A 635 -19.72 -5.69 -18.14
C ASN A 635 -20.37 -4.41 -17.61
N THR A 636 -19.67 -3.28 -17.60
CA THR A 636 -20.19 -2.02 -17.03
C THR A 636 -20.95 -1.24 -18.08
N LYS A 637 -22.25 -1.01 -17.87
CA LYS A 637 -23.12 -0.35 -18.87
C LYS A 637 -22.79 1.11 -19.07
N GLN A 638 -22.80 1.91 -18.02
CA GLN A 638 -22.46 3.34 -18.04
C GLN A 638 -22.33 3.90 -16.62
N MET A 639 -21.73 5.09 -16.49
CA MET A 639 -21.68 5.80 -15.21
C MET A 639 -23.07 6.31 -14.79
N PRO A 640 -23.33 6.47 -13.47
CA PRO A 640 -24.52 7.13 -12.98
C PRO A 640 -24.60 8.59 -13.46
N GLN A 641 -25.82 9.06 -13.73
CA GLN A 641 -26.04 10.43 -14.19
C GLN A 641 -25.52 11.48 -13.21
N HIS A 642 -24.89 12.52 -13.78
CA HIS A 642 -24.39 13.68 -13.05
C HIS A 642 -23.33 13.35 -11.98
N LEU A 643 -22.42 12.44 -12.29
CA LEU A 643 -21.27 12.12 -11.45
C LEU A 643 -20.39 13.37 -11.18
N GLY A 644 -20.35 14.29 -12.14
CA GLY A 644 -19.63 15.56 -12.02
C GLY A 644 -20.07 16.46 -10.86
N LYS A 645 -21.20 16.18 -10.21
CA LYS A 645 -21.61 16.85 -8.98
C LYS A 645 -20.80 16.44 -7.75
N LEU A 646 -20.06 15.31 -7.81
CA LEU A 646 -19.17 14.85 -6.75
C LEU A 646 -17.82 15.57 -6.80
N ILE A 647 -17.83 16.89 -6.67
CA ILE A 647 -16.65 17.77 -6.83
C ILE A 647 -15.52 17.49 -5.84
N GLN A 648 -15.79 16.78 -4.74
CA GLN A 648 -14.81 16.37 -3.75
C GLN A 648 -13.98 15.14 -4.20
N LEU A 649 -14.36 14.50 -5.32
CA LEU A 649 -13.78 13.25 -5.75
C LEU A 649 -12.30 13.44 -6.11
N GLN A 650 -11.44 12.60 -5.50
CA GLN A 650 -9.99 12.57 -5.73
C GLN A 650 -9.53 11.29 -6.43
N THR A 651 -10.17 10.16 -6.12
CA THR A 651 -9.87 8.90 -6.79
C THR A 651 -11.11 8.37 -7.49
N LEU A 652 -10.97 8.10 -8.77
CA LEU A 652 -11.98 7.45 -9.60
C LEU A 652 -11.28 6.39 -10.44
N SER A 653 -11.49 5.11 -10.12
CA SER A 653 -10.78 4.01 -10.80
C SER A 653 -11.11 3.92 -12.28
N GLY A 654 -12.32 4.29 -12.68
CA GLY A 654 -12.73 4.27 -14.07
C GLY A 654 -13.94 5.15 -14.34
N PHE A 655 -14.03 5.65 -15.56
CA PHE A 655 -15.18 6.37 -16.08
C PHE A 655 -15.67 5.70 -17.37
N VAL A 656 -16.84 5.10 -17.34
CA VAL A 656 -17.47 4.47 -18.51
C VAL A 656 -18.37 5.51 -19.18
N VAL A 657 -17.98 5.94 -20.38
CA VAL A 657 -18.78 6.92 -21.14
C VAL A 657 -20.15 6.34 -21.46
N GLY A 658 -21.22 7.11 -21.20
CA GLY A 658 -22.59 6.75 -21.51
C GLY A 658 -23.14 7.48 -22.73
N PHE A 659 -24.32 7.05 -23.20
CA PHE A 659 -25.04 7.71 -24.30
C PHE A 659 -25.95 8.84 -23.79
N ASP A 660 -26.46 8.70 -22.55
CA ASP A 660 -27.45 9.58 -21.97
C ASP A 660 -26.84 10.90 -21.50
N ASP A 661 -27.61 11.95 -21.49
CA ASP A 661 -27.23 13.23 -20.90
C ASP A 661 -26.95 13.04 -19.39
N GLY A 662 -25.84 13.63 -18.93
CA GLY A 662 -25.34 13.44 -17.56
C GLY A 662 -24.50 12.17 -17.35
N CYS A 663 -24.25 11.37 -18.43
CA CYS A 663 -23.34 10.22 -18.39
C CYS A 663 -22.19 10.38 -19.39
N LYS A 664 -22.12 11.52 -20.10
CA LYS A 664 -21.10 11.81 -21.10
C LYS A 664 -19.77 12.20 -20.46
N ILE A 665 -18.73 12.21 -21.26
CA ILE A 665 -17.36 12.49 -20.81
C ILE A 665 -17.18 13.90 -20.22
N GLU A 666 -18.06 14.85 -20.56
CA GLU A 666 -18.11 16.22 -20.00
C GLU A 666 -18.29 16.27 -18.48
N GLU A 667 -18.86 15.23 -17.88
CA GLU A 667 -19.03 15.11 -16.41
C GLU A 667 -17.68 15.16 -15.69
N LEU A 668 -16.59 14.78 -16.35
CA LEU A 668 -15.23 14.86 -15.79
C LEU A 668 -14.76 16.30 -15.60
N ARG A 669 -15.34 17.28 -16.32
CA ARG A 669 -14.89 18.68 -16.31
C ARG A 669 -14.85 19.27 -14.91
N SER A 670 -15.88 19.03 -14.12
CA SER A 670 -16.05 19.56 -12.76
C SER A 670 -15.19 18.85 -11.71
N LEU A 671 -14.68 17.64 -12.01
CA LEU A 671 -13.87 16.83 -11.10
C LEU A 671 -12.39 17.26 -11.16
N ARG A 672 -12.09 18.46 -10.65
CA ARG A 672 -10.75 19.08 -10.72
C ARG A 672 -9.73 18.42 -9.79
N ASN A 673 -10.20 17.78 -8.71
CA ASN A 673 -9.36 17.21 -7.66
C ASN A 673 -8.90 15.77 -7.94
N LEU A 674 -9.22 15.22 -9.14
CA LEU A 674 -8.81 13.85 -9.49
C LEU A 674 -7.30 13.71 -9.52
N LYS A 675 -6.81 12.62 -8.89
CA LYS A 675 -5.41 12.26 -8.80
C LYS A 675 -5.19 10.75 -8.99
N GLY A 676 -3.93 10.38 -9.28
CA GLY A 676 -3.54 8.99 -9.44
C GLY A 676 -3.95 8.41 -10.80
N ASN A 677 -4.65 7.29 -10.79
CA ASN A 677 -4.99 6.54 -12.00
C ASN A 677 -6.44 6.84 -12.42
N LEU A 678 -6.66 7.06 -13.72
CA LEU A 678 -7.98 7.23 -14.31
C LEU A 678 -8.10 6.40 -15.60
N ASN A 679 -9.08 5.48 -15.62
CA ASN A 679 -9.42 4.70 -16.80
C ASN A 679 -10.63 5.33 -17.49
N LEU A 680 -10.52 5.68 -18.78
CA LEU A 680 -11.62 6.15 -19.61
C LEU A 680 -12.03 5.02 -20.56
N LEU A 681 -13.25 4.54 -20.40
CA LEU A 681 -13.76 3.34 -21.04
C LEU A 681 -14.92 3.64 -22.00
N CYS A 682 -15.04 2.84 -23.04
CA CYS A 682 -16.07 2.98 -24.08
C CYS A 682 -15.97 4.32 -24.82
N LEU A 683 -14.77 4.72 -25.20
CA LEU A 683 -14.48 5.99 -25.87
C LEU A 683 -15.10 6.09 -27.28
N GLU A 684 -15.51 4.98 -27.90
CA GLU A 684 -16.30 4.98 -29.15
C GLU A 684 -17.65 5.69 -29.02
N ARG A 685 -18.13 5.94 -27.78
CA ARG A 685 -19.37 6.67 -27.51
C ARG A 685 -19.20 8.18 -27.56
N VAL A 686 -17.99 8.69 -27.60
CA VAL A 686 -17.68 10.12 -27.77
C VAL A 686 -17.79 10.49 -29.23
N LYS A 687 -18.62 11.48 -29.56
CA LYS A 687 -19.04 11.79 -30.94
C LYS A 687 -18.10 12.75 -31.69
N SER A 688 -17.35 13.56 -30.97
CA SER A 688 -16.52 14.60 -31.58
C SER A 688 -15.31 14.98 -30.74
N LYS A 689 -14.32 15.62 -31.36
CA LYS A 689 -13.18 16.25 -30.71
C LYS A 689 -13.62 17.26 -29.62
N MET A 690 -14.65 18.06 -29.91
CA MET A 690 -15.18 19.05 -28.96
C MET A 690 -15.75 18.40 -27.70
N GLU A 691 -16.47 17.29 -27.86
CA GLU A 691 -17.00 16.53 -26.73
C GLU A 691 -15.87 15.90 -25.92
N ALA A 692 -14.83 15.36 -26.57
CA ALA A 692 -13.65 14.83 -25.91
C ALA A 692 -12.90 15.91 -25.10
N MET A 693 -12.72 17.10 -25.68
CA MET A 693 -12.11 18.25 -24.99
C MET A 693 -12.90 18.70 -23.77
N ALA A 694 -14.21 18.46 -23.72
CA ALA A 694 -15.04 18.81 -22.56
C ALA A 694 -14.65 18.07 -21.29
N ALA A 695 -13.94 16.93 -21.38
CA ALA A 695 -13.36 16.23 -20.22
C ALA A 695 -12.30 17.08 -19.49
N ASN A 696 -11.70 18.05 -20.17
CA ASN A 696 -10.69 18.97 -19.65
C ASN A 696 -9.53 18.29 -18.92
N LEU A 697 -8.92 17.27 -19.57
CA LEU A 697 -7.81 16.51 -18.99
C LEU A 697 -6.54 17.35 -18.85
N VAL A 698 -6.39 18.39 -19.66
CA VAL A 698 -5.25 19.32 -19.62
C VAL A 698 -5.11 20.02 -18.26
N GLU A 699 -6.21 20.26 -17.53
CA GLU A 699 -6.18 20.91 -16.23
C GLU A 699 -5.99 19.92 -15.07
N LYS A 700 -5.95 18.60 -15.33
CA LYS A 700 -5.88 17.57 -14.30
C LYS A 700 -4.44 17.14 -14.01
N GLY A 701 -3.64 18.07 -13.47
CA GLY A 701 -2.20 17.87 -13.25
C GLY A 701 -1.79 16.80 -12.25
N ASN A 702 -2.73 16.31 -11.44
CA ASN A 702 -2.49 15.29 -10.41
C ASN A 702 -2.78 13.85 -10.89
N ILE A 703 -3.27 13.68 -12.12
CA ILE A 703 -3.41 12.36 -12.75
C ILE A 703 -2.03 11.90 -13.20
N SER A 704 -1.61 10.74 -12.72
CA SER A 704 -0.32 10.14 -13.07
C SER A 704 -0.40 9.05 -14.12
N PHE A 705 -1.54 8.40 -14.25
CA PHE A 705 -1.80 7.33 -15.22
C PHE A 705 -3.15 7.53 -15.90
N LEU A 706 -3.16 7.49 -17.24
CA LEU A 706 -4.37 7.48 -18.05
C LEU A 706 -4.45 6.19 -18.87
N TYR A 707 -5.62 5.56 -18.85
CA TYR A 707 -5.96 4.44 -19.69
C TYR A 707 -7.12 4.80 -20.60
N PHE A 708 -6.88 4.83 -21.91
CA PHE A 708 -7.86 5.04 -22.96
C PHE A 708 -8.27 3.71 -23.55
N TYR A 709 -9.53 3.36 -23.42
CA TYR A 709 -10.06 2.08 -23.84
C TYR A 709 -11.28 2.26 -24.75
N TRP A 710 -11.22 1.67 -25.90
CA TRP A 710 -12.34 1.49 -26.81
C TRP A 710 -12.82 0.03 -26.76
N THR A 711 -14.12 -0.20 -27.02
CA THR A 711 -14.67 -1.57 -27.12
C THR A 711 -14.03 -2.31 -28.32
N LEU A 712 -13.96 -3.63 -28.23
CA LEU A 712 -13.42 -4.46 -29.31
C LEU A 712 -14.15 -4.19 -30.63
N ARG A 713 -13.41 -4.24 -31.73
CA ARG A 713 -13.94 -3.98 -33.10
C ARG A 713 -15.16 -4.85 -33.42
N SER A 714 -15.14 -6.12 -33.01
CA SER A 714 -16.23 -7.08 -33.23
C SER A 714 -17.54 -6.72 -32.50
N GLU A 715 -17.45 -5.90 -31.46
CA GLU A 715 -18.59 -5.48 -30.61
C GLU A 715 -19.12 -4.09 -30.99
N ARG A 716 -18.44 -3.37 -31.87
CA ARG A 716 -18.88 -2.06 -32.35
C ARG A 716 -19.93 -2.22 -33.45
N SER A 717 -21.01 -1.42 -33.40
CA SER A 717 -22.05 -1.41 -34.42
C SER A 717 -21.51 -1.04 -35.81
N GLU A 718 -21.91 -1.76 -36.83
CA GLU A 718 -21.62 -1.44 -38.23
C GLU A 718 -22.15 -0.02 -38.54
N GLY A 719 -21.25 0.93 -38.86
CA GLY A 719 -21.58 2.32 -39.12
C GLY A 719 -21.11 3.33 -38.09
N SER A 720 -20.49 2.93 -37.02
CA SER A 720 -19.71 3.85 -36.18
C SER A 720 -18.53 4.34 -37.02
N ASN A 721 -18.67 5.50 -37.65
CA ASN A 721 -17.55 6.18 -38.28
C ASN A 721 -16.40 6.22 -37.26
N TYR A 722 -15.27 5.65 -37.62
CA TYR A 722 -14.08 5.58 -36.80
C TYR A 722 -13.54 6.98 -36.52
N ASN A 723 -14.20 7.66 -35.56
CA ASN A 723 -13.83 9.02 -35.14
C ASN A 723 -12.76 8.97 -34.02
N ASP A 724 -12.18 7.81 -33.80
CA ASP A 724 -11.25 7.56 -32.70
C ASP A 724 -10.07 8.54 -32.71
N LEU A 725 -9.57 8.91 -33.91
CA LEU A 725 -8.51 9.88 -34.05
C LEU A 725 -8.90 11.27 -33.50
N ASN A 726 -10.07 11.77 -33.89
CA ASN A 726 -10.57 13.06 -33.43
C ASN A 726 -10.82 13.05 -31.92
N VAL A 727 -11.34 11.93 -31.40
CA VAL A 727 -11.56 11.75 -29.96
C VAL A 727 -10.23 11.78 -29.22
N LEU A 728 -9.25 11.03 -29.69
CA LEU A 728 -7.93 10.96 -29.06
C LEU A 728 -7.20 12.31 -29.12
N GLU A 729 -7.31 13.05 -30.23
CA GLU A 729 -6.81 14.43 -30.35
C GLU A 729 -7.48 15.41 -29.37
N GLY A 730 -8.74 15.15 -28.98
CA GLY A 730 -9.45 15.94 -27.97
C GLY A 730 -9.10 15.60 -26.53
N LEU A 731 -8.64 14.37 -26.27
CA LEU A 731 -8.28 13.87 -24.93
C LEU A 731 -6.83 14.20 -24.55
N GLN A 732 -6.38 15.43 -24.83
CA GLN A 732 -5.03 15.87 -24.48
C GLN A 732 -4.77 15.78 -22.98
N PRO A 733 -3.75 15.02 -22.54
CA PRO A 733 -3.41 14.91 -21.13
C PRO A 733 -2.64 16.15 -20.63
N HIS A 734 -2.64 16.32 -19.29
CA HIS A 734 -1.75 17.30 -18.67
C HIS A 734 -0.28 16.88 -18.83
N LYS A 735 0.63 17.86 -18.97
CA LYS A 735 2.08 17.63 -19.12
C LYS A 735 2.74 16.79 -18.02
N ASN A 736 2.13 16.69 -16.83
CA ASN A 736 2.65 15.90 -15.70
C ASN A 736 2.32 14.40 -15.79
N LEU A 737 1.59 13.95 -16.83
CA LEU A 737 1.24 12.55 -16.98
C LEU A 737 2.50 11.69 -17.06
N GLN A 738 2.55 10.61 -16.27
CA GLN A 738 3.69 9.70 -16.19
C GLN A 738 3.48 8.39 -16.96
N ALA A 739 2.23 7.93 -17.07
CA ALA A 739 1.94 6.71 -17.80
C ALA A 739 0.68 6.83 -18.65
N LEU A 740 0.76 6.28 -19.86
CA LEU A 740 -0.33 6.27 -20.84
C LEU A 740 -0.53 4.86 -21.38
N ARG A 741 -1.77 4.36 -21.30
CA ARG A 741 -2.16 3.12 -21.98
C ARG A 741 -3.28 3.41 -22.96
N ILE A 742 -3.16 2.88 -24.18
CA ILE A 742 -4.18 2.97 -25.23
C ILE A 742 -4.51 1.55 -25.69
N ARG A 743 -5.79 1.22 -25.73
CA ARG A 743 -6.22 -0.12 -26.14
C ARG A 743 -7.43 -0.08 -27.08
N ASN A 744 -7.43 -0.93 -28.13
CA ASN A 744 -8.50 -1.08 -29.13
C ASN A 744 -8.79 0.21 -29.93
N PHE A 745 -7.80 1.08 -30.09
CA PHE A 745 -7.91 2.25 -30.93
C PHE A 745 -7.92 1.87 -32.41
N LEU A 746 -8.90 2.37 -33.17
CA LEU A 746 -9.09 2.07 -34.60
C LEU A 746 -8.78 3.27 -35.53
N GLY A 747 -7.85 4.12 -35.15
CA GLY A 747 -7.29 5.15 -36.01
C GLY A 747 -6.06 4.63 -36.77
N LYS A 748 -5.82 5.15 -37.99
CA LYS A 748 -4.66 4.76 -38.79
C LYS A 748 -3.32 5.26 -38.23
N LEU A 749 -3.35 6.35 -37.46
CA LEU A 749 -2.17 6.94 -36.81
C LEU A 749 -2.54 7.41 -35.39
N LEU A 750 -1.55 7.41 -34.52
CA LEU A 750 -1.65 7.95 -33.16
C LEU A 750 -1.17 9.41 -33.14
N PRO A 751 -1.98 10.37 -32.64
CA PRO A 751 -1.61 11.79 -32.68
C PRO A 751 -0.50 12.09 -31.65
N ASN A 752 0.56 12.77 -32.09
CA ASN A 752 1.72 13.07 -31.20
C ASN A 752 1.36 13.94 -29.99
N VAL A 753 0.26 14.67 -30.02
CA VAL A 753 -0.17 15.60 -28.96
C VAL A 753 -0.45 14.92 -27.61
N ILE A 754 -0.72 13.61 -27.61
CA ILE A 754 -0.99 12.84 -26.38
C ILE A 754 0.29 12.35 -25.71
N PHE A 755 1.43 12.32 -26.40
CA PHE A 755 2.69 11.84 -25.89
C PHE A 755 3.48 13.00 -25.26
N VAL A 756 3.14 13.33 -24.02
CA VAL A 756 3.74 14.45 -23.28
C VAL A 756 5.14 14.11 -22.76
N GLU A 757 5.98 15.12 -22.56
CA GLU A 757 7.41 14.99 -22.22
C GLU A 757 7.72 14.23 -20.93
N ASN A 758 6.79 14.21 -19.98
CA ASN A 758 7.00 13.57 -18.67
C ASN A 758 6.58 12.09 -18.62
N LEU A 759 6.21 11.50 -19.77
CA LEU A 759 5.85 10.09 -19.82
C LEU A 759 7.05 9.21 -19.49
N VAL A 760 6.81 8.29 -18.56
CA VAL A 760 7.73 7.25 -18.08
C VAL A 760 7.34 5.89 -18.67
N GLU A 761 6.03 5.64 -18.84
CA GLU A 761 5.52 4.37 -19.33
C GLU A 761 4.49 4.60 -20.45
N ILE A 762 4.62 3.83 -21.53
CA ILE A 762 3.68 3.83 -22.66
C ILE A 762 3.32 2.39 -23.02
N TYR A 763 2.00 2.13 -23.11
CA TYR A 763 1.43 0.85 -23.49
C TYR A 763 0.45 1.04 -24.64
N LEU A 764 0.78 0.53 -25.83
CA LEU A 764 -0.08 0.56 -27.02
C LEU A 764 -0.52 -0.88 -27.32
N HIS A 765 -1.79 -1.20 -27.05
CA HIS A 765 -2.31 -2.54 -27.15
C HIS A 765 -3.50 -2.62 -28.11
N GLU A 766 -3.52 -3.65 -28.96
CA GLU A 766 -4.68 -3.98 -29.79
C GLU A 766 -5.14 -2.80 -30.68
N CYS A 767 -4.20 -1.97 -31.14
CA CYS A 767 -4.45 -0.89 -32.09
C CYS A 767 -4.31 -1.44 -33.51
N GLU A 768 -5.26 -2.28 -33.91
CA GLU A 768 -5.15 -3.16 -35.09
C GLU A 768 -5.00 -2.42 -36.44
N ILE A 769 -5.61 -1.22 -36.57
CA ILE A 769 -5.63 -0.44 -37.83
C ILE A 769 -4.48 0.54 -37.90
N CYS A 770 -3.74 0.78 -36.82
CA CYS A 770 -2.63 1.71 -36.78
C CYS A 770 -1.54 1.28 -37.80
N GLU A 771 -1.26 2.10 -38.80
CA GLU A 771 -0.30 1.81 -39.87
C GLU A 771 1.11 2.28 -39.51
N THR A 772 1.24 3.36 -38.72
CA THR A 772 2.51 3.97 -38.34
C THR A 772 2.62 4.18 -36.83
N LEU A 773 3.84 4.02 -36.32
CA LEU A 773 4.11 4.28 -34.90
C LEU A 773 4.26 5.78 -34.63
N PRO A 774 3.87 6.27 -33.46
CA PRO A 774 4.08 7.68 -33.10
C PRO A 774 5.56 7.97 -32.82
N THR A 775 5.91 9.26 -32.84
CA THR A 775 7.26 9.74 -32.53
C THR A 775 7.54 9.65 -31.04
N LEU A 776 8.30 8.65 -30.60
CA LEU A 776 8.60 8.39 -29.18
C LEU A 776 10.07 8.57 -28.79
N GLY A 777 11.01 8.53 -29.78
CA GLY A 777 12.46 8.55 -29.51
C GLY A 777 12.95 9.80 -28.79
N GLN A 778 12.15 10.85 -28.75
CA GLN A 778 12.50 12.13 -28.14
C GLN A 778 12.06 12.25 -26.67
N LEU A 779 11.30 11.28 -26.14
CA LEU A 779 10.81 11.30 -24.76
C LEU A 779 11.95 10.97 -23.80
N SER A 780 12.45 11.99 -23.12
CA SER A 780 13.66 11.92 -22.30
C SER A 780 13.50 11.15 -20.98
N LYS A 781 12.25 10.88 -20.56
CA LYS A 781 11.94 10.17 -19.30
C LYS A 781 11.32 8.79 -19.51
N LEU A 782 11.14 8.35 -20.75
CA LEU A 782 10.50 7.08 -21.07
C LEU A 782 11.36 5.90 -20.62
N GLU A 783 10.87 5.11 -19.67
CA GLU A 783 11.54 3.92 -19.14
C GLU A 783 10.95 2.62 -19.66
N VAL A 784 9.63 2.59 -19.89
CA VAL A 784 8.91 1.39 -20.33
C VAL A 784 8.09 1.68 -21.59
N LEU A 785 8.33 0.88 -22.62
CA LEU A 785 7.54 0.91 -23.86
C LEU A 785 7.06 -0.50 -24.19
N GLU A 786 5.75 -0.66 -24.35
CA GLU A 786 5.13 -1.91 -24.77
C GLU A 786 4.22 -1.69 -25.99
N LEU A 787 4.54 -2.38 -27.08
CA LEU A 787 3.77 -2.42 -28.33
C LEU A 787 3.20 -3.82 -28.48
N ARG A 788 1.87 -3.97 -28.45
CA ARG A 788 1.23 -5.28 -28.51
C ARG A 788 0.05 -5.29 -29.48
N CYS A 789 0.00 -6.29 -30.37
CA CYS A 789 -1.10 -6.48 -31.34
C CYS A 789 -1.36 -5.26 -32.22
N LEU A 790 -0.31 -4.57 -32.70
CA LEU A 790 -0.44 -3.52 -33.71
C LEU A 790 -0.33 -4.17 -35.11
N CYS A 791 -1.40 -4.83 -35.50
CA CYS A 791 -1.40 -5.76 -36.63
C CYS A 791 -1.19 -5.08 -38.01
N SER A 792 -1.48 -3.80 -38.18
CA SER A 792 -1.29 -3.08 -39.44
C SER A 792 0.07 -2.40 -39.57
N VAL A 793 0.88 -2.35 -38.52
CA VAL A 793 2.24 -1.80 -38.57
C VAL A 793 3.14 -2.78 -39.31
N ARG A 794 3.74 -2.34 -40.44
CA ARG A 794 4.65 -3.14 -41.24
C ARG A 794 6.13 -2.81 -41.03
N SER A 795 6.41 -1.59 -40.58
CA SER A 795 7.79 -1.15 -40.32
C SER A 795 7.88 -0.29 -39.07
N ILE A 796 9.02 -0.38 -38.41
CA ILE A 796 9.47 0.59 -37.40
C ILE A 796 10.50 1.46 -38.13
N GLY A 797 10.05 2.62 -38.59
CA GLY A 797 10.83 3.51 -39.45
C GLY A 797 11.34 4.78 -38.76
N GLU A 798 11.79 5.73 -39.53
CA GLU A 798 12.35 7.01 -39.03
C GLU A 798 11.36 7.81 -38.19
N GLU A 799 10.07 7.73 -38.47
CA GLU A 799 9.01 8.45 -37.77
C GLU A 799 8.95 8.08 -36.29
N PHE A 800 9.23 6.82 -35.94
CA PHE A 800 9.25 6.34 -34.55
C PHE A 800 10.34 7.01 -33.71
N TYR A 801 11.48 7.26 -34.31
CA TYR A 801 12.63 7.90 -33.66
C TYR A 801 12.51 9.44 -33.64
N GLY A 802 11.81 10.02 -34.59
CA GLY A 802 11.63 11.46 -34.70
C GLY A 802 12.86 12.16 -35.30
N ASN A 803 13.14 13.41 -34.88
CA ASN A 803 14.24 14.21 -35.48
C ASN A 803 15.62 13.70 -34.98
N TYR A 804 16.00 12.49 -35.41
CA TYR A 804 17.24 11.81 -35.01
C TYR A 804 18.52 12.51 -35.58
N ARG A 805 18.36 13.33 -36.59
CA ARG A 805 19.49 14.06 -37.24
C ARG A 805 20.02 15.20 -36.37
N GLU A 806 19.22 15.68 -35.41
CA GLU A 806 19.61 16.78 -34.52
C GLU A 806 19.95 16.30 -33.10
N LYS A 807 19.47 15.14 -32.70
CA LYS A 807 19.70 14.60 -31.36
C LYS A 807 20.76 13.52 -31.35
N ARG A 808 21.71 13.64 -30.42
CA ARG A 808 22.77 12.63 -30.21
C ARG A 808 22.30 11.38 -29.49
N ILE A 809 21.22 11.48 -28.67
CA ILE A 809 20.74 10.37 -27.82
C ILE A 809 19.22 10.24 -28.04
N LEU A 810 18.83 9.04 -28.45
CA LEU A 810 17.42 8.64 -28.56
C LEU A 810 17.07 7.62 -27.48
N PHE A 811 15.87 7.71 -26.93
CA PHE A 811 15.42 6.87 -25.82
C PHE A 811 16.41 6.82 -24.66
N PRO A 812 16.86 7.95 -24.08
CA PRO A 812 17.98 8.02 -23.14
C PRO A 812 17.76 7.26 -21.84
N THR A 813 16.51 7.02 -21.46
CA THR A 813 16.14 6.40 -20.17
C THR A 813 15.41 5.07 -20.32
N LEU A 814 15.17 4.61 -21.56
CA LEU A 814 14.40 3.40 -21.81
C LEU A 814 15.13 2.17 -21.24
N LYS A 815 14.46 1.49 -20.29
CA LYS A 815 14.95 0.27 -19.63
C LYS A 815 14.29 -0.98 -20.20
N THR A 816 13.01 -0.87 -20.54
CA THR A 816 12.21 -2.04 -20.97
C THR A 816 11.52 -1.72 -22.28
N PHE A 817 11.75 -2.55 -23.29
CA PHE A 817 11.08 -2.46 -24.57
C PHE A 817 10.48 -3.81 -24.96
N HIS A 818 9.15 -3.85 -25.10
CA HIS A 818 8.40 -5.04 -25.47
C HIS A 818 7.68 -4.83 -26.79
N ILE A 819 7.90 -5.74 -27.74
CA ILE A 819 7.23 -5.85 -29.04
C ILE A 819 6.57 -7.22 -29.07
N CYS A 820 5.23 -7.27 -29.01
CA CYS A 820 4.50 -8.52 -28.90
C CYS A 820 3.36 -8.62 -29.93
N GLU A 821 3.23 -9.79 -30.56
CA GLU A 821 2.10 -10.11 -31.43
C GLU A 821 1.88 -9.12 -32.60
N MET A 822 2.98 -8.53 -33.13
CA MET A 822 2.95 -7.68 -34.31
C MET A 822 3.11 -8.53 -35.57
N ILE A 823 2.00 -9.17 -35.96
CA ILE A 823 2.00 -10.23 -36.98
C ILE A 823 2.43 -9.81 -38.38
N ASN A 824 2.27 -8.55 -38.77
CA ASN A 824 2.65 -8.00 -40.06
C ASN A 824 3.92 -7.11 -40.04
N LEU A 825 4.60 -7.02 -38.90
CA LEU A 825 5.85 -6.31 -38.80
C LEU A 825 6.93 -7.03 -39.66
N GLU A 826 7.37 -6.41 -40.73
CA GLU A 826 8.34 -6.97 -41.70
C GLU A 826 9.75 -6.40 -41.48
N ASN A 827 9.83 -5.08 -41.22
CA ASN A 827 11.09 -4.38 -41.17
C ASN A 827 11.21 -3.53 -39.91
N TRP A 828 12.38 -3.58 -39.30
CA TRP A 828 12.78 -2.62 -38.28
C TRP A 828 14.01 -1.91 -38.82
N GLU A 829 13.82 -0.63 -39.23
CA GLU A 829 14.82 0.13 -39.95
C GLU A 829 16.00 0.53 -39.06
N GLU A 830 17.19 0.36 -39.57
CA GLU A 830 18.41 0.87 -38.98
C GLU A 830 18.55 2.35 -39.28
N ILE A 831 18.67 3.19 -38.24
CA ILE A 831 18.90 4.62 -38.42
C ILE A 831 20.34 4.98 -38.06
N MET A 832 20.92 5.87 -38.90
CA MET A 832 22.24 6.42 -38.63
C MET A 832 22.11 7.69 -37.79
N VAL A 833 22.49 7.60 -36.52
CA VAL A 833 22.58 8.77 -35.64
C VAL A 833 23.87 9.52 -35.93
N VAL A 834 23.87 10.87 -35.75
CA VAL A 834 25.06 11.73 -35.93
C VAL A 834 26.26 11.17 -35.16
N SER A 835 27.46 11.36 -35.66
CA SER A 835 28.73 10.87 -35.10
C SER A 835 28.72 10.92 -33.56
N ASN A 836 28.93 9.75 -32.91
CA ASN A 836 28.86 9.50 -31.48
C ASN A 836 27.45 9.54 -30.85
N GLY A 837 26.38 9.38 -31.63
CA GLY A 837 25.02 9.24 -31.10
C GLY A 837 24.70 7.83 -30.61
N THR A 838 23.80 7.70 -29.64
CA THR A 838 23.36 6.41 -29.08
C THR A 838 21.84 6.25 -29.13
N ILE A 839 21.41 5.00 -29.35
CA ILE A 839 20.02 4.61 -29.26
C ILE A 839 19.93 3.61 -28.09
N PHE A 840 18.93 3.70 -27.25
CA PHE A 840 18.66 2.77 -26.15
C PHE A 840 19.83 2.59 -25.16
N SER A 841 20.52 3.67 -24.79
CA SER A 841 21.71 3.62 -23.91
C SER A 841 21.51 3.00 -22.52
N ASN A 842 20.25 2.88 -22.05
CA ASN A 842 19.90 2.34 -20.73
C ASN A 842 19.02 1.08 -20.81
N LEU A 843 18.94 0.43 -21.96
CA LEU A 843 18.07 -0.73 -22.16
C LEU A 843 18.54 -1.93 -21.32
N GLU A 844 17.68 -2.41 -20.44
CA GLU A 844 17.91 -3.57 -19.56
C GLU A 844 17.16 -4.81 -20.05
N SER A 845 16.00 -4.64 -20.65
CA SER A 845 15.15 -5.74 -21.13
C SER A 845 14.59 -5.47 -22.54
N LEU A 846 14.85 -6.39 -23.47
CA LEU A 846 14.28 -6.38 -24.81
C LEU A 846 13.51 -7.68 -25.06
N ASN A 847 12.20 -7.57 -25.30
CA ASN A 847 11.35 -8.71 -25.60
C ASN A 847 10.68 -8.54 -26.97
N ILE A 848 10.91 -9.47 -27.87
CA ILE A 848 10.26 -9.55 -29.19
C ILE A 848 9.57 -10.89 -29.28
N VAL A 849 8.25 -10.89 -29.26
CA VAL A 849 7.45 -12.11 -29.11
C VAL A 849 6.37 -12.16 -30.20
N CYS A 850 6.27 -13.29 -30.91
CA CYS A 850 5.24 -13.53 -31.93
C CYS A 850 5.19 -12.46 -33.02
N CYS A 851 6.35 -12.16 -33.64
CA CYS A 851 6.48 -11.30 -34.82
C CYS A 851 6.96 -12.13 -36.03
N PRO A 852 6.08 -12.95 -36.64
CA PRO A 852 6.48 -14.01 -37.60
C PRO A 852 7.06 -13.48 -38.91
N ARG A 853 6.73 -12.25 -39.31
CA ARG A 853 7.23 -11.65 -40.55
C ARG A 853 8.48 -10.78 -40.40
N LEU A 854 8.93 -10.51 -39.16
CA LEU A 854 10.09 -9.67 -38.88
C LEU A 854 11.34 -10.33 -39.49
N THR A 855 12.00 -9.64 -40.41
CA THR A 855 13.17 -10.16 -41.16
C THR A 855 14.49 -9.82 -40.49
N SER A 856 14.60 -8.65 -39.86
CA SER A 856 15.82 -8.18 -39.21
C SER A 856 15.52 -7.29 -38.02
N ILE A 857 16.39 -7.32 -37.04
CA ILE A 857 16.46 -6.40 -35.91
C ILE A 857 17.67 -5.52 -36.17
N PRO A 858 17.52 -4.15 -36.09
CA PRO A 858 18.63 -3.24 -36.34
C PRO A 858 19.74 -3.41 -35.33
N ASN A 859 20.88 -2.85 -35.65
CA ASN A 859 22.02 -2.83 -34.72
C ASN A 859 21.73 -1.86 -33.56
N LEU A 860 21.27 -2.40 -32.46
CA LEU A 860 20.91 -1.61 -31.27
C LEU A 860 22.12 -1.35 -30.36
N PHE A 861 23.21 -2.08 -30.55
CA PHE A 861 24.31 -2.20 -29.60
C PHE A 861 25.71 -1.83 -30.15
N ALA A 862 25.83 -1.52 -31.45
CA ALA A 862 27.13 -1.23 -32.09
C ALA A 862 27.20 0.18 -32.67
N TYR A 863 28.38 0.76 -32.60
CA TYR A 863 28.76 1.99 -33.32
C TYR A 863 29.31 1.66 -34.70
N HIS A 864 28.86 2.38 -35.72
CA HIS A 864 29.57 2.47 -36.96
C HIS A 864 30.75 3.46 -36.79
N HIS A 865 31.95 2.96 -36.65
CA HIS A 865 33.15 3.77 -36.66
C HIS A 865 34.12 3.28 -37.73
N GLU A 866 34.44 4.16 -38.67
CA GLU A 866 35.59 3.99 -39.61
C GLU A 866 36.96 4.25 -38.96
N SER A 867 37.06 4.46 -37.66
CA SER A 867 38.33 4.72 -36.98
C SER A 867 38.68 3.65 -35.94
N SER A 868 39.91 3.26 -35.92
CA SER A 868 40.57 2.11 -35.34
C SER A 868 40.68 2.03 -33.81
N PHE A 869 39.82 2.62 -33.01
CA PHE A 869 39.74 2.42 -31.56
C PHE A 869 38.32 2.14 -31.11
N PRO A 870 38.01 0.98 -30.52
CA PRO A 870 36.71 0.67 -30.00
C PRO A 870 36.51 1.38 -28.64
N SER A 871 35.72 2.44 -28.62
CA SER A 871 35.21 2.97 -27.35
C SER A 871 33.98 2.15 -26.88
N PHE A 872 34.25 1.05 -26.21
CA PHE A 872 33.30 0.02 -25.77
C PHE A 872 32.66 0.39 -24.44
N GLN A 873 31.66 1.23 -24.36
CA GLN A 873 31.03 1.45 -23.06
C GLN A 873 29.50 1.43 -23.00
N LEU A 874 28.76 1.11 -24.06
CA LEU A 874 27.32 1.41 -24.07
C LEU A 874 26.35 0.23 -24.10
N SER A 875 26.78 -0.98 -24.37
CA SER A 875 25.91 -2.17 -24.34
C SER A 875 25.86 -2.90 -23.00
N ALA A 876 26.51 -2.36 -21.99
CA ALA A 876 26.77 -3.06 -20.71
C ALA A 876 25.54 -3.24 -19.80
N LYS A 877 24.35 -2.73 -20.16
CA LYS A 877 23.20 -2.76 -19.26
C LYS A 877 22.11 -3.78 -19.59
N LEU A 878 22.15 -4.39 -20.78
CA LEU A 878 21.13 -5.37 -21.17
C LEU A 878 21.27 -6.64 -20.31
N ARG A 879 20.25 -6.94 -19.50
CA ARG A 879 20.17 -8.11 -18.61
C ARG A 879 19.30 -9.22 -19.15
N SER A 880 18.26 -8.84 -19.93
CA SER A 880 17.29 -9.81 -20.43
C SER A 880 17.01 -9.59 -21.92
N LEU A 881 17.17 -10.66 -22.69
CA LEU A 881 16.81 -10.70 -24.12
C LEU A 881 15.86 -11.87 -24.39
N LYS A 882 14.70 -11.57 -24.97
CA LYS A 882 13.71 -12.58 -25.32
C LYS A 882 13.25 -12.40 -26.77
N ILE A 883 13.51 -13.38 -27.63
CA ILE A 883 13.08 -13.42 -29.04
C ILE A 883 12.36 -14.74 -29.25
N LEU A 884 11.04 -14.71 -29.39
CA LEU A 884 10.21 -15.90 -29.50
C LEU A 884 9.23 -15.80 -30.68
N GLY A 885 9.11 -16.86 -31.49
CA GLY A 885 8.11 -16.92 -32.56
C GLY A 885 8.34 -15.91 -33.69
N CYS A 886 9.60 -15.63 -34.01
CA CYS A 886 9.99 -14.74 -35.11
C CYS A 886 10.51 -15.57 -36.28
N GLU A 887 9.59 -16.25 -36.98
CA GLU A 887 9.92 -17.27 -37.99
C GLU A 887 10.73 -16.75 -39.18
N SER A 888 10.45 -15.50 -39.64
CA SER A 888 11.12 -14.90 -40.78
C SER A 888 12.46 -14.23 -40.44
N LEU A 889 12.85 -14.20 -39.18
CA LEU A 889 14.05 -13.51 -38.70
C LEU A 889 15.31 -14.20 -39.26
N GLN A 890 16.07 -13.49 -40.11
CA GLN A 890 17.27 -14.00 -40.78
C GLN A 890 18.55 -13.66 -40.01
N LYS A 891 18.58 -12.52 -39.38
CA LYS A 891 19.74 -12.00 -38.63
C LYS A 891 19.36 -11.61 -37.22
N GLN A 892 20.17 -12.04 -36.26
CA GLN A 892 20.11 -11.55 -34.88
C GLN A 892 20.62 -10.11 -34.78
N PRO A 893 20.31 -9.37 -33.71
CA PRO A 893 20.92 -8.08 -33.45
C PRO A 893 22.44 -8.20 -33.37
N ASN A 894 23.18 -7.39 -34.13
CA ASN A 894 24.64 -7.35 -34.02
C ASN A 894 25.04 -6.76 -32.68
N GLY A 895 26.19 -7.17 -32.13
CA GLY A 895 26.75 -6.62 -30.91
C GLY A 895 26.31 -7.35 -29.63
N LEU A 896 25.51 -8.42 -29.72
CA LEU A 896 25.13 -9.24 -28.56
C LEU A 896 26.35 -9.83 -27.85
N GLU A 897 27.41 -10.13 -28.58
CA GLU A 897 28.68 -10.64 -28.06
C GLU A 897 29.37 -9.66 -27.08
N PHE A 898 28.97 -8.39 -27.06
CA PHE A 898 29.50 -7.36 -26.17
C PHE A 898 28.61 -7.11 -24.95
N CYS A 899 27.46 -7.80 -24.83
CA CYS A 899 26.53 -7.64 -23.70
C CYS A 899 26.98 -8.47 -22.48
N SER A 900 28.03 -8.04 -21.81
CA SER A 900 28.59 -8.75 -20.64
C SER A 900 27.64 -8.80 -19.43
N SER A 901 26.66 -7.92 -19.35
CA SER A 901 25.64 -7.89 -18.25
C SER A 901 24.43 -8.77 -18.49
N LEU A 902 24.41 -9.54 -19.59
CA LEU A 902 23.26 -10.37 -19.93
C LEU A 902 23.13 -11.56 -18.97
N GLU A 903 22.02 -11.63 -18.27
CA GLU A 903 21.67 -12.65 -17.28
C GLU A 903 20.72 -13.70 -17.86
N ASN A 904 19.81 -13.27 -18.74
CA ASN A 904 18.76 -14.11 -19.27
C ASN A 904 18.64 -13.99 -20.79
N MET A 905 18.72 -15.11 -21.50
CA MET A 905 18.54 -15.16 -22.95
C MET A 905 17.59 -16.28 -23.36
N TRP A 906 16.50 -15.92 -24.05
CA TRP A 906 15.55 -16.87 -24.62
C TRP A 906 15.36 -16.60 -26.10
N ILE A 907 15.73 -17.57 -26.93
CA ILE A 907 15.50 -17.53 -28.38
C ILE A 907 14.86 -18.81 -28.79
N SER A 908 13.61 -18.78 -29.28
CA SER A 908 12.82 -19.97 -29.63
C SER A 908 11.90 -19.72 -30.82
N ASN A 909 11.62 -20.73 -31.60
CA ASN A 909 10.74 -20.66 -32.77
C ASN A 909 11.17 -19.58 -33.77
N CYS A 910 12.47 -19.52 -34.11
CA CYS A 910 13.07 -18.60 -35.08
C CYS A 910 13.72 -19.41 -36.20
N SER A 911 12.91 -20.11 -37.00
CA SER A 911 13.35 -21.15 -37.95
C SER A 911 14.29 -20.68 -39.06
N ASN A 912 14.23 -19.39 -39.44
CA ASN A 912 15.10 -18.82 -40.47
C ASN A 912 16.40 -18.19 -39.90
N LEU A 913 16.58 -18.18 -38.63
CA LEU A 913 17.81 -17.66 -38.01
C LEU A 913 18.96 -18.67 -38.21
N ASN A 914 19.93 -18.31 -39.05
CA ASN A 914 20.94 -19.26 -39.52
C ASN A 914 21.99 -19.61 -38.46
N TYR A 915 22.33 -18.71 -37.59
CA TYR A 915 23.36 -18.90 -36.58
C TYR A 915 22.86 -18.39 -35.21
N PRO A 916 23.03 -19.19 -34.17
CA PRO A 916 22.81 -18.69 -32.79
C PRO A 916 23.88 -17.69 -32.40
N PRO A 917 23.61 -16.79 -31.43
CA PRO A 917 24.61 -15.83 -30.96
C PRO A 917 25.84 -16.52 -30.33
N SER A 918 27.01 -15.93 -30.52
CA SER A 918 28.22 -16.38 -29.81
C SER A 918 28.09 -16.09 -28.32
N LEU A 919 28.29 -17.07 -27.46
CA LEU A 919 28.15 -16.98 -25.99
C LEU A 919 29.50 -16.67 -25.30
N ARG A 920 30.61 -16.56 -26.05
CA ARG A 920 31.99 -16.51 -25.53
C ARG A 920 32.25 -15.42 -24.48
N ASN A 921 31.53 -14.28 -24.53
CA ASN A 921 31.77 -13.13 -23.66
C ASN A 921 30.63 -12.90 -22.65
N MET A 922 29.64 -13.80 -22.54
CA MET A 922 28.47 -13.64 -21.67
C MET A 922 28.69 -14.31 -20.31
N GLN A 923 29.59 -13.76 -19.50
CA GLN A 923 30.01 -14.35 -18.23
C GLN A 923 28.93 -14.36 -17.12
N ASN A 924 27.92 -13.47 -17.24
CA ASN A 924 26.85 -13.34 -16.23
C ASN A 924 25.56 -14.10 -16.60
N LEU A 925 25.58 -14.91 -17.64
CA LEU A 925 24.40 -15.60 -18.12
C LEU A 925 23.98 -16.71 -17.15
N THR A 926 22.81 -16.52 -16.51
CA THR A 926 22.24 -17.46 -15.53
C THR A 926 21.13 -18.33 -16.10
N SER A 927 20.45 -17.86 -17.16
CA SER A 927 19.36 -18.57 -17.81
C SER A 927 19.49 -18.49 -19.33
N LEU A 928 19.60 -19.64 -19.96
CA LEU A 928 19.69 -19.77 -21.40
C LEU A 928 18.66 -20.77 -21.92
N SER A 929 17.81 -20.34 -22.85
CA SER A 929 16.90 -21.23 -23.59
C SER A 929 17.04 -20.95 -25.08
N ILE A 930 17.58 -21.90 -25.80
CA ILE A 930 17.71 -21.83 -27.25
C ILE A 930 17.09 -23.10 -27.82
N THR A 931 16.02 -22.94 -28.60
CA THR A 931 15.31 -24.09 -29.21
C THR A 931 15.05 -23.84 -30.69
N GLU A 932 15.00 -24.92 -31.47
CA GLU A 932 14.68 -24.93 -32.90
C GLU A 932 15.68 -24.18 -33.79
N PHE A 933 16.97 -24.41 -33.56
CA PHE A 933 18.06 -23.95 -34.42
C PHE A 933 18.59 -25.07 -35.28
N ARG A 934 19.05 -24.76 -36.52
CA ARG A 934 19.70 -25.74 -37.44
C ARG A 934 21.11 -26.10 -37.01
N LYS A 935 21.79 -25.25 -36.20
CA LYS A 935 23.15 -25.48 -35.68
C LYS A 935 23.26 -24.98 -34.23
N LEU A 936 24.10 -25.64 -33.44
CA LEU A 936 24.41 -25.23 -32.08
C LEU A 936 25.30 -23.96 -32.04
N PRO A 937 25.20 -23.14 -31.00
CA PRO A 937 26.05 -21.95 -30.82
C PRO A 937 27.51 -22.34 -30.61
N ASP A 938 28.44 -21.54 -31.18
CA ASP A 938 29.87 -21.65 -30.87
C ASP A 938 30.12 -21.19 -29.44
N GLY A 939 30.67 -22.07 -28.62
CA GLY A 939 31.05 -21.74 -27.24
C GLY A 939 30.21 -22.38 -26.14
N LEU A 940 29.32 -23.30 -26.49
CA LEU A 940 28.71 -24.23 -25.52
C LEU A 940 29.70 -25.33 -25.09
#